data_659d8f13d31e26e39cb807d47472e83d
#
_entry.id   659d8f13d31e26e39cb807d47472e83d
#
_cell.length_a   1.000
_cell.length_b   1.000
_cell.length_c   1.000
_cell.angle_alpha   90.00
_cell.angle_beta   90.00
_cell.angle_gamma   90.00
#
_symmetry.space_group_name_H-M   'P 1'
#
loop_
_entity.id
_entity.type
_entity.pdbx_description
1 polymer ?
#
loop_
_entity_poly.entity_id
_entity_poly.type
_entity_poly.pdbx_seq_one_letter_code
_entity_poly.pdbx_strand_id
1 'polypeptide(L)'
;MAVASRQLKPAMMMLLCVSTTAWGDPGDDSLPPPPQAQAVNDEAVFQLALVLNHYDTGLVVPVTQRNGAFFISSADLLRAGLPPEHVPAGEVNLASLSQVRVEYDSAAQRLLLTLPRDWITARVTPFSAQTAQSKPHYGRGALLNYDLYTNHTEHIGGQASLWHELRYFDENGSFSSTGYARKNFTGNDGQQEGYVRYDTTLLITNEDDATTWSAGDVISDALSWTSSVRMGGISYGRDFSLRPDLVTWPLPEFSGEAAVPTSVDLFINGYRSGSTQLQPGPFTLTNLPYINGAGDAVLVTTDALGRQVSTTLPFYVTSDLLKTGLSDGAVTLGSLRRNYGIRNFDYGPAAGSGSYRYGVTDWLTLEGHAEGAEELALGGAGTVIKLGRFGVVNTAYSQSRMRGDNGGQISWGYQYSTSEFSVATQHTRRDRGFGNLALYDQPTVYDENDRPVASFSRNTDQYSLTFNLGQYGNIGAAWIGVESFDSQKTELLNLSWSRNLWGASSIYLAGSRDQQRGDWTVALSLQVPLGERDSAAVTFENTPDAGSSQRLNYNHSMPSDGGFSWNMAWANQSKSSDYQQGTLGWRNNNIELQGGGYGERDMMTWWGEAMGAIVLMDGELFAANKINDAFVVISTDGHPDVPVSYENQPVGKTNNNGYLLVSGVSAYYPASYRIDTLNLPADTRLKETERRIAIRRHSGYLVDFPMEQERVASVILHDVHGQALPVGSQVRRVSRKNAVVGYDGIAWLENLSDVNPLEVISPDGKRCKATLTVGANPEHKLQTYGPLVCREGL
;
A
#
# COMPACT_ATOMS: atom_id res chain seq x y z
N MET A 1 -9.81 -23.32 39.58
CA MET A 1 -8.61 -23.09 40.38
C MET A 1 -8.27 -21.61 40.32
N ALA A 2 -8.40 -20.94 41.46
CA ALA A 2 -8.20 -19.50 41.60
C ALA A 2 -6.71 -19.19 41.70
N VAL A 3 -6.23 -18.15 40.99
CA VAL A 3 -4.97 -17.49 41.32
C VAL A 3 -5.18 -15.99 41.35
N ALA A 4 -4.74 -15.46 42.47
CA ALA A 4 -4.99 -14.15 43.00
C ALA A 4 -4.37 -12.98 42.23
N SER A 5 -5.10 -11.90 42.19
CA SER A 5 -4.67 -10.54 41.89
C SER A 5 -3.71 -10.01 42.96
N ARG A 6 -2.53 -9.54 42.60
CA ARG A 6 -1.69 -8.67 43.43
C ARG A 6 -1.74 -7.25 42.89
N GLN A 7 -2.42 -6.40 43.61
CA GLN A 7 -2.32 -4.94 43.49
C GLN A 7 -0.98 -4.45 44.06
N LEU A 8 -0.21 -3.70 43.29
CA LEU A 8 0.87 -2.85 43.80
C LEU A 8 0.39 -1.40 43.84
N LYS A 9 0.40 -0.84 45.06
CA LYS A 9 0.23 0.58 45.35
C LYS A 9 1.54 1.35 45.01
N PRO A 10 1.49 2.53 44.38
CA PRO A 10 2.66 3.40 44.31
C PRO A 10 2.84 4.19 45.60
N ALA A 11 4.07 4.11 46.14
CA ALA A 11 4.50 4.95 47.25
C ALA A 11 4.85 6.37 46.72
N MET A 12 4.19 7.35 47.31
CA MET A 12 4.41 8.78 47.12
C MET A 12 5.70 9.22 47.86
N MET A 13 6.73 9.57 47.10
CA MET A 13 7.98 10.12 47.63
C MET A 13 7.94 11.66 47.51
N MET A 14 7.73 12.32 48.66
CA MET A 14 7.72 13.76 48.81
C MET A 14 9.17 14.27 48.90
N LEU A 15 9.64 15.00 47.88
CA LEU A 15 10.95 15.67 47.95
C LEU A 15 10.78 17.09 48.47
N LEU A 16 11.32 17.34 49.67
CA LEU A 16 11.44 18.70 50.25
C LEU A 16 12.60 19.43 49.51
N CYS A 17 12.28 20.53 48.84
CA CYS A 17 13.29 21.52 48.45
C CYS A 17 13.56 22.49 49.60
N VAL A 18 14.77 22.42 50.12
CA VAL A 18 15.30 23.42 51.08
C VAL A 18 15.86 24.59 50.26
N SER A 19 15.25 25.74 50.37
CA SER A 19 15.72 27.01 49.82
C SER A 19 16.79 27.61 50.75
N THR A 20 18.02 27.65 50.33
CA THR A 20 19.09 28.42 50.97
C THR A 20 19.02 29.88 50.47
N THR A 21 18.62 30.78 51.32
CA THR A 21 18.77 32.23 51.12
C THR A 21 20.24 32.60 51.34
N ALA A 22 20.95 33.02 50.30
CA ALA A 22 22.20 33.69 50.41
C ALA A 22 21.98 35.20 50.60
N TRP A 23 22.40 35.73 51.69
CA TRP A 23 22.48 37.18 51.91
C TRP A 23 23.75 37.69 51.22
N GLY A 24 23.58 38.53 50.19
CA GLY A 24 24.65 39.34 49.60
C GLY A 24 24.53 40.78 50.10
N ASP A 25 25.65 41.28 50.46
CA ASP A 25 25.93 42.66 50.97
C ASP A 25 25.51 43.71 49.93
N PRO A 26 24.94 44.87 50.30
CA PRO A 26 24.62 45.91 49.34
C PRO A 26 25.88 46.70 49.01
N GLY A 27 26.56 46.41 47.97
CA GLY A 27 27.58 47.27 47.35
C GLY A 27 26.92 48.32 46.50
N ASP A 28 27.20 49.54 46.84
CA ASP A 28 26.80 50.77 46.16
C ASP A 28 27.44 50.84 44.74
N ASP A 29 26.65 50.54 43.71
CA ASP A 29 26.99 50.85 42.34
C ASP A 29 25.91 51.68 41.71
N SER A 30 26.12 53.00 41.80
CA SER A 30 25.35 53.99 41.07
C SER A 30 25.59 53.83 39.58
N LEU A 31 24.67 53.20 38.89
CA LEU A 31 24.61 53.22 37.40
C LEU A 31 24.50 54.67 36.91
N PRO A 32 25.22 55.06 35.87
CA PRO A 32 25.11 56.37 35.25
C PRO A 32 23.65 56.64 34.85
N PRO A 33 23.16 57.87 34.97
CA PRO A 33 21.80 58.21 34.57
C PRO A 33 21.60 57.83 33.10
N PRO A 34 20.42 57.31 32.73
CA PRO A 34 20.12 56.98 31.34
C PRO A 34 20.29 58.21 30.47
N PRO A 35 20.79 58.09 29.24
CA PRO A 35 20.94 59.21 28.34
C PRO A 35 19.57 59.87 28.11
N GLN A 36 19.51 61.17 28.19
CA GLN A 36 18.29 61.94 27.94
C GLN A 36 17.81 61.62 26.53
N ALA A 37 16.55 61.21 26.42
CA ALA A 37 15.89 60.89 25.20
C ALA A 37 15.91 62.16 24.30
N GLN A 38 16.74 62.18 23.28
CA GLN A 38 16.53 63.04 22.13
C GLN A 38 15.19 62.63 21.50
N ALA A 39 14.37 63.58 21.15
CA ALA A 39 13.09 63.33 20.44
C ALA A 39 13.34 62.44 19.23
N VAL A 40 13.07 61.15 19.45
CA VAL A 40 13.05 60.14 18.37
C VAL A 40 11.80 60.39 17.56
N ASN A 41 11.90 60.46 16.26
CA ASN A 41 10.74 60.42 15.37
C ASN A 41 9.75 59.38 15.89
N ASP A 42 8.48 59.76 16.02
CA ASP A 42 7.38 58.93 16.55
C ASP A 42 7.07 57.65 15.71
N GLU A 43 8.05 57.16 14.97
CA GLU A 43 7.93 55.98 14.11
C GLU A 43 8.97 54.91 14.49
N ALA A 44 8.50 53.79 14.95
CA ALA A 44 9.33 52.62 15.29
C ALA A 44 8.79 51.37 14.58
N VAL A 45 9.70 50.60 13.96
CA VAL A 45 9.35 49.33 13.29
C VAL A 45 9.80 48.18 14.18
N PHE A 46 8.88 47.33 14.52
CA PHE A 46 9.08 46.13 15.34
C PHE A 46 8.89 44.87 14.50
N GLN A 47 9.63 43.82 14.78
CA GLN A 47 9.36 42.47 14.25
C GLN A 47 8.55 41.72 15.27
N LEU A 48 7.23 41.61 15.08
CA LEU A 48 6.31 41.03 16.07
C LEU A 48 5.70 39.73 15.55
N ALA A 49 5.60 38.75 16.46
CA ALA A 49 4.81 37.54 16.21
C ALA A 49 3.31 37.95 16.25
N LEU A 50 2.59 37.55 15.19
CA LEU A 50 1.18 37.91 15.05
C LEU A 50 0.29 36.83 15.64
N VAL A 51 -0.57 37.23 16.61
CA VAL A 51 -1.49 36.33 17.29
C VAL A 51 -2.92 36.77 17.00
N LEU A 52 -3.75 35.89 16.42
CA LEU A 52 -5.16 36.15 16.09
C LEU A 52 -6.07 35.36 17.05
N ASN A 53 -6.95 36.02 17.79
CA ASN A 53 -7.89 35.39 18.73
C ASN A 53 -7.22 34.32 19.61
N HIS A 54 -6.07 34.65 20.22
CA HIS A 54 -5.21 33.76 21.01
C HIS A 54 -4.47 32.66 20.21
N TYR A 55 -4.57 32.71 18.89
CA TYR A 55 -3.84 31.81 18.01
C TYR A 55 -2.52 32.43 17.53
N ASP A 56 -1.40 31.75 17.77
CA ASP A 56 -0.12 32.13 17.19
C ASP A 56 -0.09 31.72 15.71
N THR A 57 -0.07 32.71 14.83
CA THR A 57 -0.06 32.44 13.37
C THR A 57 1.24 31.82 12.87
N GLY A 58 2.28 31.79 13.70
CA GLY A 58 3.65 31.41 13.30
C GLY A 58 4.33 32.46 12.41
N LEU A 59 3.67 33.60 12.16
CA LEU A 59 4.22 34.67 11.34
C LEU A 59 4.85 35.74 12.22
N VAL A 60 6.11 36.08 11.95
CA VAL A 60 6.76 37.27 12.45
C VAL A 60 6.73 38.31 11.34
N VAL A 61 6.09 39.45 11.62
CA VAL A 61 5.82 40.47 10.60
C VAL A 61 6.37 41.84 11.04
N PRO A 62 6.79 42.68 10.11
CA PRO A 62 7.14 44.05 10.43
C PRO A 62 5.88 44.84 10.78
N VAL A 63 5.86 45.45 11.96
CA VAL A 63 4.78 46.30 12.47
C VAL A 63 5.37 47.69 12.72
N THR A 64 4.80 48.69 12.08
CA THR A 64 5.21 50.07 12.28
C THR A 64 4.31 50.72 13.35
N GLN A 65 4.89 51.28 14.39
CA GLN A 65 4.18 52.09 15.35
C GLN A 65 4.37 53.57 15.05
N ARG A 66 3.27 54.29 14.87
CA ARG A 66 3.24 55.76 14.66
C ARG A 66 2.19 56.36 15.59
N ASN A 67 2.59 57.34 16.40
CA ASN A 67 1.68 58.06 17.32
C ASN A 67 0.83 57.09 18.18
N GLY A 68 1.39 55.99 18.61
CA GLY A 68 0.68 54.98 19.40
C GLY A 68 -0.22 54.04 18.64
N ALA A 69 -0.40 54.19 17.33
CA ALA A 69 -1.14 53.29 16.47
C ALA A 69 -0.19 52.31 15.74
N PHE A 70 -0.67 51.07 15.52
CA PHE A 70 0.08 50.00 14.83
C PHE A 70 -0.39 49.86 13.39
N PHE A 71 0.59 49.78 12.48
CA PHE A 71 0.40 49.63 11.05
C PHE A 71 1.04 48.32 10.58
N ILE A 72 0.31 47.56 9.78
CA ILE A 72 0.76 46.28 9.20
C ILE A 72 0.43 46.28 7.68
N SER A 73 1.24 45.56 6.87
CA SER A 73 0.92 45.42 5.45
C SER A 73 -0.34 44.58 5.25
N SER A 74 -1.17 44.92 4.28
CA SER A 74 -2.35 44.13 3.88
C SER A 74 -1.94 42.68 3.51
N ALA A 75 -0.79 42.50 2.88
CA ALA A 75 -0.27 41.17 2.50
C ALA A 75 -0.01 40.27 3.71
N ASP A 76 0.50 40.85 4.81
CA ASP A 76 0.75 40.11 6.04
C ASP A 76 -0.54 39.76 6.78
N LEU A 77 -1.52 40.63 6.79
CA LEU A 77 -2.85 40.35 7.34
C LEU A 77 -3.57 39.27 6.56
N LEU A 78 -3.50 39.27 5.23
CA LEU A 78 -4.06 38.23 4.38
C LEU A 78 -3.35 36.89 4.58
N ARG A 79 -2.02 36.87 4.69
CA ARG A 79 -1.26 35.68 5.04
C ARG A 79 -1.63 35.12 6.41
N ALA A 80 -1.95 36.01 7.35
CA ALA A 80 -2.40 35.62 8.68
C ALA A 80 -3.82 35.01 8.68
N GLY A 81 -4.57 35.15 7.59
CA GLY A 81 -5.89 34.55 7.41
C GLY A 81 -7.07 35.51 7.61
N LEU A 82 -6.86 36.81 7.56
CA LEU A 82 -7.96 37.77 7.52
C LEU A 82 -8.64 37.75 6.14
N PRO A 83 -9.99 37.81 6.08
CA PRO A 83 -10.71 37.85 4.81
C PRO A 83 -10.40 39.12 3.99
N PRO A 84 -10.23 39.01 2.66
CA PRO A 84 -9.87 40.12 1.80
C PRO A 84 -10.87 41.28 1.87
N GLU A 85 -12.16 41.00 2.11
CA GLU A 85 -13.22 42.02 2.19
C GLU A 85 -13.09 42.95 3.41
N HIS A 86 -12.30 42.58 4.42
CA HIS A 86 -12.08 43.36 5.63
C HIS A 86 -10.68 43.98 5.75
N VAL A 87 -9.81 43.72 4.75
CA VAL A 87 -8.42 44.23 4.75
C VAL A 87 -8.26 45.30 3.67
N PRO A 88 -8.12 46.60 4.02
CA PRO A 88 -7.80 47.64 3.05
C PRO A 88 -6.45 47.37 2.37
N ALA A 89 -6.35 47.79 1.10
CA ALA A 89 -5.11 47.65 0.36
C ALA A 89 -3.99 48.57 0.90
N GLY A 90 -2.75 48.07 0.93
CA GLY A 90 -1.56 48.82 1.36
C GLY A 90 -1.19 48.61 2.81
N GLU A 91 -0.73 49.70 3.49
CA GLU A 91 -0.42 49.65 4.91
C GLU A 91 -1.70 49.97 5.70
N VAL A 92 -2.09 49.05 6.54
CA VAL A 92 -3.36 49.10 7.30
C VAL A 92 -3.12 49.60 8.72
N ASN A 93 -3.79 50.67 9.09
CA ASN A 93 -3.88 51.12 10.47
C ASN A 93 -4.82 50.22 11.22
N LEU A 94 -4.32 49.39 12.15
CA LEU A 94 -5.13 48.44 12.90
C LEU A 94 -6.20 49.11 13.75
N ALA A 95 -5.98 50.38 14.24
CA ALA A 95 -6.99 51.12 14.98
C ALA A 95 -8.15 51.61 14.08
N SER A 96 -8.01 51.58 12.77
CA SER A 96 -9.10 51.90 11.84
C SER A 96 -10.07 50.78 11.62
N LEU A 97 -9.71 49.57 12.01
CA LEU A 97 -10.56 48.36 11.92
C LEU A 97 -11.48 48.33 13.18
N SER A 98 -12.65 48.94 13.03
CA SER A 98 -13.56 49.23 14.15
C SER A 98 -14.02 48.02 15.01
N GLN A 99 -13.86 46.82 14.49
CA GLN A 99 -14.24 45.57 15.15
C GLN A 99 -13.03 44.75 15.62
N VAL A 100 -11.81 45.25 15.46
CA VAL A 100 -10.56 44.60 15.83
C VAL A 100 -9.97 45.22 17.08
N ARG A 101 -9.77 44.41 18.12
CA ARG A 101 -9.06 44.84 19.33
C ARG A 101 -7.58 44.48 19.18
N VAL A 102 -6.71 45.44 19.36
CA VAL A 102 -5.27 45.33 19.27
C VAL A 102 -4.64 45.42 20.64
N GLU A 103 -3.79 44.45 20.97
CA GLU A 103 -3.03 44.43 22.22
C GLU A 103 -1.56 44.08 21.92
N TYR A 104 -0.64 44.90 22.47
CA TYR A 104 0.80 44.67 22.24
C TYR A 104 1.43 44.14 23.53
N ASP A 105 1.95 42.89 23.44
CA ASP A 105 2.78 42.27 24.46
C ASP A 105 4.26 42.53 24.16
N SER A 106 4.82 43.53 24.79
CA SER A 106 6.21 43.93 24.62
C SER A 106 7.19 42.90 25.20
N ALA A 107 6.80 42.16 26.23
CA ALA A 107 7.67 41.14 26.86
C ALA A 107 7.86 39.92 25.97
N ALA A 108 6.80 39.48 25.30
CA ALA A 108 6.84 38.34 24.39
C ALA A 108 7.06 38.76 22.92
N GLN A 109 7.18 40.06 22.61
CA GLN A 109 7.31 40.60 21.25
C GLN A 109 6.18 40.11 20.32
N ARG A 110 4.93 40.25 20.80
CA ARG A 110 3.73 39.77 20.12
C ARG A 110 2.71 40.89 19.93
N LEU A 111 2.00 40.83 18.81
CA LEU A 111 0.84 41.65 18.54
C LEU A 111 -0.39 40.76 18.49
N LEU A 112 -1.30 40.96 19.47
CA LEU A 112 -2.51 40.20 19.61
C LEU A 112 -3.66 40.98 18.95
N LEU A 113 -4.32 40.34 17.98
CA LEU A 113 -5.51 40.89 17.31
C LEU A 113 -6.72 40.04 17.68
N THR A 114 -7.71 40.64 18.33
CA THR A 114 -9.01 40.00 18.58
C THR A 114 -9.96 40.43 17.48
N LEU A 115 -10.35 39.46 16.63
CA LEU A 115 -11.21 39.63 15.45
C LEU A 115 -12.64 39.15 15.75
N PRO A 116 -13.68 39.68 15.08
CA PRO A 116 -15.01 39.10 15.08
C PRO A 116 -14.98 37.64 14.56
N ARG A 117 -15.88 36.81 15.07
CA ARG A 117 -15.92 35.38 14.74
C ARG A 117 -16.24 35.13 13.27
N ASP A 118 -17.07 35.97 12.67
CA ASP A 118 -17.47 35.93 11.27
C ASP A 118 -16.33 36.30 10.28
N TRP A 119 -15.24 36.91 10.77
CA TRP A 119 -14.06 37.22 9.98
C TRP A 119 -13.06 36.06 9.89
N ILE A 120 -13.25 35.01 10.66
CA ILE A 120 -12.35 33.86 10.68
C ILE A 120 -12.89 32.85 9.69
N THR A 121 -12.22 32.68 8.57
CA THR A 121 -12.53 31.61 7.59
C THR A 121 -12.31 30.24 8.22
N ALA A 122 -13.21 29.27 7.91
CA ALA A 122 -13.06 27.91 8.37
C ALA A 122 -11.73 27.31 7.85
N ARG A 123 -10.90 26.87 8.77
CA ARG A 123 -9.62 26.24 8.44
C ARG A 123 -9.81 24.79 8.10
N VAL A 124 -9.36 24.38 6.93
CA VAL A 124 -9.30 22.97 6.55
C VAL A 124 -8.03 22.37 7.16
N THR A 125 -8.20 21.46 8.10
CA THR A 125 -7.09 20.77 8.77
C THR A 125 -7.17 19.29 8.41
N PRO A 126 -6.19 18.75 7.65
CA PRO A 126 -6.14 17.32 7.41
C PRO A 126 -5.85 16.59 8.74
N PHE A 127 -6.66 15.62 9.08
CA PHE A 127 -6.50 14.83 10.30
C PHE A 127 -5.30 13.89 10.22
N SER A 128 -5.07 13.32 9.04
CA SER A 128 -3.88 12.55 8.72
C SER A 128 -3.07 13.25 7.63
N ALA A 129 -1.75 13.13 7.69
CA ALA A 129 -0.90 13.60 6.60
C ALA A 129 -1.31 12.89 5.30
N GLN A 130 -1.51 13.66 4.23
CA GLN A 130 -1.62 13.05 2.90
C GLN A 130 -0.34 12.27 2.63
N THR A 131 -0.48 11.04 2.19
CA THR A 131 0.66 10.26 1.71
C THR A 131 1.27 11.03 0.54
N ALA A 132 2.51 11.47 0.68
CA ALA A 132 3.18 12.21 -0.39
C ALA A 132 3.28 11.30 -1.63
N GLN A 133 3.06 11.88 -2.80
CA GLN A 133 3.26 11.17 -4.06
C GLN A 133 4.70 10.64 -4.10
N SER A 134 4.85 9.34 -4.20
CA SER A 134 6.14 8.71 -4.46
C SER A 134 6.30 8.54 -5.96
N LYS A 135 7.28 9.24 -6.56
CA LYS A 135 7.61 9.01 -7.99
C LYS A 135 8.21 7.61 -8.12
N PRO A 136 7.65 6.74 -8.97
CA PRO A 136 8.18 5.40 -9.13
C PRO A 136 9.51 5.44 -9.87
N HIS A 137 10.43 4.59 -9.43
CA HIS A 137 11.70 4.35 -10.10
C HIS A 137 11.55 3.27 -11.18
N TYR A 138 12.36 3.34 -12.20
CA TYR A 138 12.45 2.35 -13.27
C TYR A 138 13.88 2.24 -13.77
N GLY A 139 14.20 1.09 -14.35
CA GLY A 139 15.46 0.86 -15.02
C GLY A 139 15.23 0.41 -16.46
N ARG A 140 16.29 -0.09 -17.10
CA ARG A 140 16.24 -0.66 -18.44
C ARG A 140 16.70 -2.11 -18.38
N GLY A 141 15.95 -3.00 -19.02
CA GLY A 141 16.30 -4.41 -19.06
C GLY A 141 15.34 -5.25 -19.87
N ALA A 142 15.61 -6.55 -19.85
CA ALA A 142 14.75 -7.56 -20.44
C ALA A 142 14.62 -8.75 -19.48
N LEU A 143 13.50 -9.42 -19.52
CA LEU A 143 13.31 -10.66 -18.78
C LEU A 143 12.56 -11.71 -19.61
N LEU A 144 12.85 -12.96 -19.31
CA LEU A 144 12.14 -14.13 -19.80
C LEU A 144 11.60 -14.89 -18.59
N ASN A 145 10.30 -14.79 -18.33
CA ASN A 145 9.61 -15.70 -17.44
C ASN A 145 9.37 -17.03 -18.15
N TYR A 146 9.55 -18.13 -17.44
CA TYR A 146 9.24 -19.47 -17.93
C TYR A 146 8.53 -20.29 -16.88
N ASP A 147 7.70 -21.21 -17.35
CA ASP A 147 6.92 -22.12 -16.55
C ASP A 147 6.77 -23.42 -17.34
N LEU A 148 7.61 -24.39 -17.04
CA LEU A 148 7.64 -25.69 -17.66
C LEU A 148 6.88 -26.68 -16.81
N TYR A 149 5.76 -27.16 -17.35
CA TYR A 149 4.90 -28.13 -16.69
C TYR A 149 4.88 -29.44 -17.50
N THR A 150 4.95 -30.57 -16.81
CA THR A 150 4.77 -31.90 -17.41
C THR A 150 3.85 -32.75 -16.54
N ASN A 151 3.03 -33.54 -17.18
CA ASN A 151 2.23 -34.54 -16.49
C ASN A 151 2.16 -35.85 -17.27
N HIS A 152 1.80 -36.91 -16.54
CA HIS A 152 1.49 -38.22 -17.07
C HIS A 152 0.33 -38.81 -16.28
N THR A 153 -0.79 -39.10 -16.96
CA THR A 153 -1.95 -39.77 -16.38
C THR A 153 -1.96 -41.22 -16.84
N GLU A 154 -2.06 -42.15 -15.89
CA GLU A 154 -2.12 -43.56 -16.16
C GLU A 154 -3.26 -43.85 -17.16
N HIS A 155 -3.01 -44.71 -18.13
CA HIS A 155 -3.93 -45.14 -19.21
C HIS A 155 -4.38 -44.03 -20.20
N ILE A 156 -4.03 -42.75 -19.97
CA ILE A 156 -4.41 -41.65 -20.86
C ILE A 156 -3.20 -41.15 -21.67
N GLY A 157 -2.06 -40.97 -21.00
CA GLY A 157 -0.84 -40.49 -21.62
C GLY A 157 -0.27 -39.25 -20.91
N GLY A 158 0.76 -38.65 -21.50
CA GLY A 158 1.52 -37.55 -20.93
C GLY A 158 1.70 -36.39 -21.88
N GLN A 159 1.92 -35.23 -21.32
CA GLN A 159 2.25 -34.02 -22.05
C GLN A 159 3.29 -33.18 -21.31
N ALA A 160 4.00 -32.35 -22.08
CA ALA A 160 4.75 -31.22 -21.51
C ALA A 160 4.27 -29.92 -22.12
N SER A 161 4.34 -28.86 -21.34
CA SER A 161 3.97 -27.53 -21.76
C SER A 161 4.94 -26.49 -21.20
N LEU A 162 5.18 -25.47 -21.98
CA LEU A 162 6.02 -24.34 -21.63
C LEU A 162 5.22 -23.06 -21.85
N TRP A 163 4.89 -22.39 -20.77
CA TRP A 163 4.43 -21.01 -20.84
C TRP A 163 5.65 -20.08 -20.73
N HIS A 164 5.64 -18.99 -21.47
CA HIS A 164 6.69 -17.98 -21.39
C HIS A 164 6.12 -16.57 -21.51
N GLU A 165 6.85 -15.61 -20.94
CA GLU A 165 6.70 -14.18 -21.16
C GLU A 165 8.06 -13.58 -21.44
N LEU A 166 8.23 -13.01 -22.61
CA LEU A 166 9.37 -12.15 -22.93
C LEU A 166 8.92 -10.70 -22.66
N ARG A 167 9.64 -9.99 -21.79
CA ARG A 167 9.37 -8.59 -21.45
C ARG A 167 10.63 -7.77 -21.64
N TYR A 168 10.50 -6.64 -22.31
CA TYR A 168 11.50 -5.56 -22.36
C TYR A 168 10.90 -4.33 -21.68
N PHE A 169 11.71 -3.58 -20.94
CA PHE A 169 11.26 -2.37 -20.25
C PHE A 169 12.36 -1.31 -20.21
N ASP A 170 11.94 -0.05 -20.30
CA ASP A 170 12.81 1.13 -20.20
C ASP A 170 12.03 2.35 -19.69
N GLU A 171 12.59 3.55 -19.88
CA GLU A 171 11.97 4.82 -19.50
C GLU A 171 10.64 5.09 -20.22
N ASN A 172 10.45 4.57 -21.43
CA ASN A 172 9.26 4.81 -22.23
C ASN A 172 8.10 3.88 -21.89
N GLY A 173 8.38 2.74 -21.22
CA GLY A 173 7.36 1.78 -20.83
C GLY A 173 7.83 0.33 -20.88
N SER A 174 6.90 -0.59 -21.12
CA SER A 174 7.20 -2.01 -21.21
C SER A 174 6.54 -2.65 -22.43
N PHE A 175 7.29 -3.53 -23.09
CA PHE A 175 6.80 -4.42 -24.14
C PHE A 175 6.81 -5.84 -23.62
N SER A 176 5.70 -6.55 -23.74
CA SER A 176 5.60 -7.95 -23.33
C SER A 176 5.01 -8.83 -24.44
N SER A 177 5.48 -10.07 -24.52
CA SER A 177 4.90 -11.09 -25.39
C SER A 177 4.83 -12.41 -24.65
N THR A 178 3.62 -12.98 -24.59
CA THR A 178 3.34 -14.22 -23.87
C THR A 178 2.90 -15.31 -24.85
N GLY A 179 3.21 -16.54 -24.51
CA GLY A 179 2.84 -17.69 -25.33
C GLY A 179 2.94 -19.01 -24.57
N TYR A 180 2.44 -20.03 -25.20
CA TYR A 180 2.34 -21.37 -24.64
C TYR A 180 2.68 -22.40 -25.71
N ALA A 181 3.60 -23.29 -25.43
CA ALA A 181 3.94 -24.42 -26.27
C ALA A 181 3.52 -25.73 -25.59
N ARG A 182 2.92 -26.65 -26.33
CA ARG A 182 2.54 -27.98 -25.83
C ARG A 182 3.04 -29.08 -26.73
N LYS A 183 3.52 -30.16 -26.11
CA LYS A 183 3.92 -31.40 -26.76
C LYS A 183 3.27 -32.58 -26.01
N ASN A 184 2.56 -33.42 -26.75
CA ASN A 184 2.03 -34.69 -26.24
C ASN A 184 3.06 -35.80 -26.44
N PHE A 185 3.18 -36.73 -25.50
CA PHE A 185 4.18 -37.80 -25.54
C PHE A 185 3.56 -39.13 -25.98
N THR A 186 2.41 -39.49 -25.42
CA THR A 186 1.72 -40.76 -25.67
C THR A 186 0.20 -40.61 -25.43
N GLY A 187 -0.60 -41.26 -26.28
CA GLY A 187 -2.02 -41.55 -26.02
C GLY A 187 -2.99 -40.35 -26.00
N ASN A 188 -2.54 -39.16 -26.23
CA ASN A 188 -3.38 -37.96 -26.01
C ASN A 188 -3.74 -37.27 -27.34
N ASP A 189 -4.31 -38.04 -28.27
CA ASP A 189 -4.58 -37.60 -29.66
C ASP A 189 -5.65 -36.50 -29.80
N GLY A 190 -6.32 -36.11 -28.72
CA GLY A 190 -7.37 -35.09 -28.72
C GLY A 190 -6.98 -33.69 -28.33
N GLN A 191 -5.76 -33.46 -27.83
CA GLN A 191 -5.32 -32.14 -27.41
C GLN A 191 -4.44 -31.45 -28.42
N GLN A 192 -4.68 -30.15 -28.66
CA GLN A 192 -3.94 -29.35 -29.63
C GLN A 192 -2.45 -29.27 -29.25
N GLU A 193 -1.58 -29.77 -30.12
CA GLU A 193 -0.11 -29.61 -30.05
C GLU A 193 0.34 -28.32 -30.72
N GLY A 194 1.54 -27.85 -30.38
CA GLY A 194 2.18 -26.73 -31.01
C GLY A 194 2.30 -25.49 -30.14
N TYR A 195 2.57 -24.39 -30.77
CA TYR A 195 2.74 -23.09 -30.11
C TYR A 195 1.52 -22.19 -30.32
N VAL A 196 1.02 -21.65 -29.25
CA VAL A 196 -0.06 -20.64 -29.22
C VAL A 196 0.43 -19.36 -28.57
N ARG A 197 0.41 -18.26 -29.32
CA ARG A 197 0.66 -16.92 -28.78
C ARG A 197 -0.57 -16.43 -28.00
N TYR A 198 -0.33 -15.89 -26.82
CA TYR A 198 -1.38 -15.24 -26.03
C TYR A 198 -1.45 -13.75 -26.33
N ASP A 199 -0.78 -12.93 -25.58
CA ASP A 199 -0.83 -11.48 -25.72
C ASP A 199 0.52 -10.92 -26.14
N THR A 200 0.50 -9.86 -26.95
CA THR A 200 1.67 -9.03 -27.24
C THR A 200 1.25 -7.59 -27.03
N THR A 201 1.84 -6.92 -26.04
CA THR A 201 1.35 -5.62 -25.57
C THR A 201 2.52 -4.67 -25.32
N LEU A 202 2.39 -3.45 -25.81
CA LEU A 202 3.18 -2.29 -25.40
C LEU A 202 2.37 -1.50 -24.37
N LEU A 203 2.95 -1.21 -23.21
CA LEU A 203 2.35 -0.46 -22.12
C LEU A 203 3.17 0.78 -21.82
N ILE A 204 2.54 1.95 -21.82
CA ILE A 204 3.13 3.25 -21.49
C ILE A 204 2.28 3.88 -20.41
N THR A 205 2.89 4.27 -19.30
CA THR A 205 2.20 4.87 -18.14
C THR A 205 2.63 6.31 -17.94
N ASN A 206 1.67 7.16 -17.56
CA ASN A 206 1.92 8.51 -17.07
C ASN A 206 1.39 8.61 -15.63
N GLU A 207 2.30 8.59 -14.69
CA GLU A 207 1.98 8.58 -13.26
C GLU A 207 1.48 9.94 -12.75
N ASP A 208 1.87 11.05 -13.40
CA ASP A 208 1.42 12.38 -12.99
C ASP A 208 -0.08 12.57 -13.28
N ASP A 209 -0.54 12.10 -14.44
CA ASP A 209 -1.94 12.18 -14.86
C ASP A 209 -2.75 10.92 -14.54
N ALA A 210 -2.12 9.90 -13.98
CA ALA A 210 -2.71 8.58 -13.75
C ALA A 210 -3.37 8.00 -15.00
N THR A 211 -2.65 8.00 -16.14
CA THR A 211 -3.15 7.49 -17.44
C THR A 211 -2.26 6.42 -18.02
N THR A 212 -2.86 5.54 -18.77
CA THR A 212 -2.19 4.41 -19.42
C THR A 212 -2.54 4.36 -20.90
N TRP A 213 -1.51 4.22 -21.75
CA TRP A 213 -1.62 3.81 -23.13
C TRP A 213 -1.21 2.36 -23.26
N SER A 214 -2.01 1.57 -23.96
CA SER A 214 -1.63 0.22 -24.34
C SER A 214 -1.88 -0.03 -25.82
N ALA A 215 -0.99 -0.79 -26.47
CA ALA A 215 -1.09 -1.14 -27.87
C ALA A 215 -0.71 -2.59 -28.09
N GLY A 216 -1.42 -3.27 -28.99
CA GLY A 216 -1.29 -4.70 -29.25
C GLY A 216 -2.54 -5.46 -28.79
N ASP A 217 -2.39 -6.55 -28.06
CA ASP A 217 -3.53 -7.25 -27.46
C ASP A 217 -3.94 -6.54 -26.18
N VAL A 218 -5.12 -5.94 -26.18
CA VAL A 218 -5.64 -5.12 -25.09
C VAL A 218 -7.00 -5.66 -24.64
N ILE A 219 -7.39 -5.37 -23.43
CA ILE A 219 -8.72 -5.67 -22.88
C ILE A 219 -9.42 -4.33 -22.69
N SER A 220 -10.66 -4.22 -23.25
CA SER A 220 -11.46 -3.02 -23.05
C SER A 220 -11.87 -2.86 -21.59
N ASP A 221 -11.96 -1.62 -21.14
CA ASP A 221 -12.51 -1.31 -19.84
C ASP A 221 -14.01 -1.65 -19.76
N ALA A 222 -14.48 -1.95 -18.55
CA ALA A 222 -15.88 -2.29 -18.31
C ALA A 222 -16.41 -1.65 -17.02
N LEU A 223 -17.65 -1.21 -17.07
CA LEU A 223 -18.44 -0.79 -15.91
C LEU A 223 -19.12 -2.01 -15.27
N SER A 224 -19.67 -1.85 -14.08
CA SER A 224 -20.34 -2.93 -13.34
C SER A 224 -21.51 -3.59 -14.10
N TRP A 225 -22.07 -2.92 -15.11
CA TRP A 225 -23.19 -3.35 -15.93
C TRP A 225 -22.82 -3.64 -17.39
N THR A 226 -21.51 -3.56 -17.75
CA THR A 226 -21.01 -3.83 -19.12
C THR A 226 -20.06 -5.02 -19.11
N SER A 227 -19.56 -5.41 -20.27
CA SER A 227 -18.62 -6.52 -20.42
C SER A 227 -17.32 -6.03 -21.06
N SER A 228 -16.19 -6.54 -20.60
CA SER A 228 -14.91 -6.34 -21.26
C SER A 228 -14.71 -7.34 -22.41
N VAL A 229 -13.96 -6.94 -23.43
CA VAL A 229 -13.60 -7.79 -24.56
C VAL A 229 -12.10 -7.65 -24.86
N ARG A 230 -11.51 -8.72 -25.43
CA ARG A 230 -10.13 -8.68 -25.93
C ARG A 230 -10.11 -8.15 -27.35
N MET A 231 -9.18 -7.27 -27.63
CA MET A 231 -9.02 -6.61 -28.93
C MET A 231 -7.53 -6.54 -29.30
N GLY A 232 -7.22 -6.66 -30.57
CA GLY A 232 -5.93 -6.25 -31.10
C GLY A 232 -6.02 -4.81 -31.56
N GLY A 233 -5.40 -3.86 -30.86
CA GLY A 233 -5.57 -2.45 -31.14
C GLY A 233 -4.85 -1.54 -30.18
N ILE A 234 -5.47 -0.43 -29.84
CA ILE A 234 -4.97 0.56 -28.90
C ILE A 234 -6.03 0.85 -27.83
N SER A 235 -5.58 1.07 -26.61
CA SER A 235 -6.42 1.51 -25.51
C SER A 235 -5.75 2.70 -24.81
N TYR A 236 -6.54 3.69 -24.47
CA TYR A 236 -6.15 4.82 -23.64
C TYR A 236 -7.18 5.01 -22.54
N GLY A 237 -6.71 5.11 -21.30
CA GLY A 237 -7.60 5.31 -20.19
C GLY A 237 -6.91 5.83 -18.94
N ARG A 238 -7.72 6.20 -17.98
CA ARG A 238 -7.26 6.53 -16.64
C ARG A 238 -7.03 5.26 -15.84
N ASP A 239 -5.95 5.24 -15.06
CA ASP A 239 -5.59 4.11 -14.22
C ASP A 239 -5.12 4.64 -12.86
N PHE A 240 -6.01 4.70 -11.90
CA PHE A 240 -5.70 5.16 -10.54
C PHE A 240 -4.78 4.21 -9.77
N SER A 241 -4.55 3.00 -10.25
CA SER A 241 -3.58 2.10 -9.64
C SER A 241 -2.13 2.59 -9.77
N LEU A 242 -1.87 3.53 -10.70
CA LEU A 242 -0.58 4.23 -10.83
C LEU A 242 -0.34 5.21 -9.68
N ARG A 243 -1.38 5.61 -8.98
CA ARG A 243 -1.39 6.62 -7.93
C ARG A 243 -2.10 6.10 -6.69
N PRO A 244 -1.53 5.11 -5.97
CA PRO A 244 -2.13 4.54 -4.76
C PRO A 244 -2.23 5.55 -3.60
N ASP A 245 -1.57 6.70 -3.72
CA ASP A 245 -1.70 7.85 -2.81
C ASP A 245 -3.02 8.60 -2.98
N LEU A 246 -3.70 8.47 -4.14
CA LEU A 246 -4.97 9.14 -4.41
C LEU A 246 -6.16 8.32 -3.89
N VAL A 247 -6.93 8.93 -3.01
CA VAL A 247 -8.23 8.40 -2.63
C VAL A 247 -9.27 8.89 -3.63
N THR A 248 -9.81 7.97 -4.43
CA THR A 248 -10.70 8.27 -5.55
C THR A 248 -12.18 8.34 -5.17
N TRP A 249 -12.52 7.96 -3.95
CA TRP A 249 -13.89 7.98 -3.41
C TRP A 249 -14.07 9.08 -2.34
N PRO A 250 -15.30 9.53 -2.09
CA PRO A 250 -15.59 10.53 -1.07
C PRO A 250 -15.26 10.04 0.33
N LEU A 251 -14.44 10.81 1.06
CA LEU A 251 -14.15 10.59 2.48
C LEU A 251 -15.09 11.40 3.37
N PRO A 252 -15.36 10.96 4.61
CA PRO A 252 -16.12 11.75 5.57
C PRO A 252 -15.32 12.99 5.98
N GLU A 253 -16.05 14.11 6.16
CA GLU A 253 -15.51 15.37 6.65
C GLU A 253 -16.31 15.81 7.89
N PHE A 254 -15.65 16.49 8.79
CA PHE A 254 -16.29 17.04 9.99
C PHE A 254 -16.00 18.54 10.14
N SER A 255 -17.05 19.35 10.21
CA SER A 255 -16.95 20.78 10.47
C SER A 255 -17.46 21.12 11.87
N GLY A 256 -16.78 22.04 12.55
CA GLY A 256 -17.12 22.47 13.89
C GLY A 256 -16.50 23.80 14.23
N GLU A 257 -16.65 24.22 15.50
CA GLU A 257 -16.07 25.45 16.02
C GLU A 257 -15.31 25.14 17.31
N ALA A 258 -14.08 25.62 17.43
CA ALA A 258 -13.29 25.58 18.65
C ALA A 258 -13.20 26.99 19.24
N ALA A 259 -13.73 27.21 20.44
CA ALA A 259 -13.68 28.52 21.07
C ALA A 259 -12.29 28.87 21.64
N VAL A 260 -11.48 27.87 21.97
CA VAL A 260 -10.12 27.96 22.53
C VAL A 260 -9.25 26.87 21.89
N PRO A 261 -7.91 26.94 22.01
CA PRO A 261 -7.05 25.84 21.54
C PRO A 261 -7.53 24.50 22.10
N THR A 262 -7.77 23.53 21.23
CA THR A 262 -8.48 22.30 21.58
C THR A 262 -7.77 21.10 20.95
N SER A 263 -7.51 20.05 21.73
CA SER A 263 -7.12 18.76 21.16
C SER A 263 -8.37 17.99 20.73
N VAL A 264 -8.25 17.29 19.62
CA VAL A 264 -9.33 16.43 19.08
C VAL A 264 -8.84 15.01 18.98
N ASP A 265 -9.50 14.11 19.70
CA ASP A 265 -9.34 12.67 19.56
C ASP A 265 -10.46 12.13 18.67
N LEU A 266 -10.10 11.36 17.68
CA LEU A 266 -11.03 10.70 16.77
C LEU A 266 -11.14 9.22 17.12
N PHE A 267 -12.37 8.75 17.29
CA PHE A 267 -12.72 7.35 17.47
C PHE A 267 -13.58 6.90 16.28
N ILE A 268 -13.22 5.79 15.65
CA ILE A 268 -14.00 5.12 14.61
C ILE A 268 -14.52 3.80 15.17
N ASN A 269 -15.85 3.64 15.24
CA ASN A 269 -16.51 2.47 15.82
C ASN A 269 -15.97 2.11 17.22
N GLY A 270 -15.68 3.14 18.05
CA GLY A 270 -15.17 2.97 19.39
C GLY A 270 -13.66 2.79 19.55
N TYR A 271 -12.91 2.67 18.46
CA TYR A 271 -11.44 2.58 18.49
C TYR A 271 -10.82 3.94 18.22
N ARG A 272 -9.86 4.35 19.07
CA ARG A 272 -9.12 5.60 18.87
C ARG A 272 -8.26 5.50 17.62
N SER A 273 -8.59 6.30 16.60
CA SER A 273 -7.92 6.30 15.30
C SER A 273 -6.79 7.33 15.19
N GLY A 274 -6.79 8.35 16.04
CA GLY A 274 -5.74 9.36 16.08
C GLY A 274 -6.13 10.59 16.87
N SER A 275 -5.23 11.59 16.90
CA SER A 275 -5.49 12.90 17.53
C SER A 275 -4.82 14.02 16.73
N THR A 276 -5.42 15.22 16.80
CA THR A 276 -4.87 16.44 16.20
C THR A 276 -5.12 17.63 17.11
N GLN A 277 -4.37 18.72 16.91
CA GLN A 277 -4.55 19.98 17.64
C GLN A 277 -5.31 20.96 16.74
N LEU A 278 -6.36 21.55 17.26
CA LEU A 278 -7.12 22.59 16.59
C LEU A 278 -6.89 23.95 17.24
N GLN A 279 -6.84 24.94 16.41
CA GLN A 279 -6.76 26.33 16.80
C GLN A 279 -8.17 26.90 17.01
N PRO A 280 -8.33 27.97 17.80
CA PRO A 280 -9.62 28.63 17.96
C PRO A 280 -10.19 29.11 16.62
N GLY A 281 -11.50 28.96 16.47
CA GLY A 281 -12.25 29.36 15.27
C GLY A 281 -13.00 28.20 14.62
N PRO A 282 -13.72 28.47 13.53
CA PRO A 282 -14.36 27.42 12.75
C PRO A 282 -13.28 26.54 12.07
N PHE A 283 -13.54 25.24 12.03
CA PHE A 283 -12.62 24.27 11.44
C PHE A 283 -13.37 23.22 10.63
N THR A 284 -12.68 22.64 9.64
CA THR A 284 -13.09 21.43 8.93
C THR A 284 -11.97 20.42 8.97
N LEU A 285 -12.23 19.24 9.55
CA LEU A 285 -11.33 18.11 9.54
C LEU A 285 -11.59 17.29 8.28
N THR A 286 -10.56 17.09 7.48
CA THR A 286 -10.57 16.27 6.27
C THR A 286 -9.60 15.10 6.41
N ASN A 287 -9.61 14.17 5.47
CA ASN A 287 -8.77 12.97 5.49
C ASN A 287 -8.90 12.16 6.78
N LEU A 288 -10.14 12.03 7.26
CA LEU A 288 -10.41 11.18 8.41
C LEU A 288 -10.13 9.71 8.03
N PRO A 289 -9.50 8.92 8.92
CA PRO A 289 -9.47 7.46 8.76
C PRO A 289 -10.89 6.93 8.58
N TYR A 290 -11.04 5.90 7.76
CA TYR A 290 -12.36 5.38 7.40
C TYR A 290 -12.37 3.85 7.35
N ILE A 291 -13.58 3.31 7.37
CA ILE A 291 -13.88 1.91 7.04
C ILE A 291 -14.85 1.90 5.86
N ASN A 292 -14.79 0.89 5.01
CA ASN A 292 -15.82 0.68 3.99
C ASN A 292 -17.16 0.29 4.67
N GLY A 293 -18.25 0.91 4.21
CA GLY A 293 -19.57 0.70 4.77
C GLY A 293 -19.98 1.79 5.76
N ALA A 294 -20.99 1.48 6.57
CA ALA A 294 -21.47 2.37 7.60
C ALA A 294 -20.56 2.33 8.84
N GLY A 295 -20.35 3.48 9.44
CA GLY A 295 -19.59 3.64 10.66
C GLY A 295 -19.97 4.90 11.42
N ASP A 296 -19.54 4.97 12.67
CA ASP A 296 -19.68 6.15 13.53
C ASP A 296 -18.29 6.70 13.85
N ALA A 297 -18.07 7.96 13.49
CA ALA A 297 -16.92 8.74 13.92
C ALA A 297 -17.32 9.55 15.17
N VAL A 298 -16.63 9.34 16.28
CA VAL A 298 -16.80 10.10 17.50
C VAL A 298 -15.60 11.02 17.68
N LEU A 299 -15.85 12.33 17.61
CA LEU A 299 -14.83 13.32 17.90
C LEU A 299 -14.97 13.76 19.35
N VAL A 300 -13.90 13.56 20.11
CA VAL A 300 -13.81 14.07 21.48
C VAL A 300 -12.88 15.27 21.46
N THR A 301 -13.46 16.47 21.62
CA THR A 301 -12.70 17.72 21.72
C THR A 301 -12.40 18.00 23.18
N THR A 302 -11.12 18.24 23.51
CA THR A 302 -10.69 18.58 24.88
C THR A 302 -10.06 19.96 24.85
N ASP A 303 -10.65 20.92 25.59
CA ASP A 303 -10.12 22.28 25.66
C ASP A 303 -8.93 22.38 26.66
N ALA A 304 -8.29 23.55 26.71
CA ALA A 304 -7.14 23.80 27.58
C ALA A 304 -7.42 23.67 29.06
N LEU A 305 -8.70 23.69 29.45
CA LEU A 305 -9.18 23.51 30.84
C LEU A 305 -9.57 22.05 31.12
N GLY A 306 -9.40 21.14 30.14
CA GLY A 306 -9.75 19.72 30.27
C GLY A 306 -11.23 19.40 30.07
N ARG A 307 -12.06 20.38 29.67
CA ARG A 307 -13.46 20.14 29.38
C ARG A 307 -13.62 19.38 28.06
N GLN A 308 -14.36 18.29 28.10
CA GLN A 308 -14.58 17.44 26.93
C GLN A 308 -15.97 17.59 26.34
N VAL A 309 -16.02 17.67 25.01
CA VAL A 309 -17.27 17.61 24.24
C VAL A 309 -17.13 16.48 23.21
N SER A 310 -18.11 15.58 23.22
CA SER A 310 -18.17 14.45 22.30
C SER A 310 -19.22 14.70 21.23
N THR A 311 -18.87 14.55 19.97
CA THR A 311 -19.79 14.66 18.82
C THR A 311 -19.69 13.42 17.98
N THR A 312 -20.83 12.75 17.73
CA THR A 312 -20.90 11.56 16.90
C THR A 312 -21.35 11.94 15.48
N LEU A 313 -20.61 11.51 14.49
CA LEU A 313 -20.90 11.69 13.06
C LEU A 313 -21.07 10.32 12.42
N PRO A 314 -22.28 9.89 12.08
CA PRO A 314 -22.48 8.68 11.30
C PRO A 314 -22.08 8.91 9.84
N PHE A 315 -21.36 7.95 9.25
CA PHE A 315 -20.92 8.03 7.86
C PHE A 315 -21.16 6.73 7.09
N TYR A 316 -21.08 6.80 5.77
CA TYR A 316 -21.02 5.65 4.86
C TYR A 316 -19.98 5.92 3.79
N VAL A 317 -19.01 5.01 3.63
CA VAL A 317 -17.95 5.10 2.62
C VAL A 317 -18.06 3.92 1.67
N THR A 318 -17.93 4.17 0.38
CA THR A 318 -17.89 3.14 -0.66
C THR A 318 -16.91 3.56 -1.76
N SER A 319 -16.15 2.60 -2.27
CA SER A 319 -15.28 2.76 -3.44
C SER A 319 -16.05 2.79 -4.77
N ASP A 320 -17.36 2.50 -4.76
CA ASP A 320 -18.17 2.52 -5.99
C ASP A 320 -18.42 3.94 -6.49
N LEU A 321 -18.37 4.93 -5.62
CA LEU A 321 -18.49 6.35 -5.95
C LEU A 321 -17.15 6.95 -6.32
N LEU A 322 -17.16 7.90 -7.26
CA LEU A 322 -16.02 8.79 -7.50
C LEU A 322 -16.18 10.09 -6.71
N LYS A 323 -15.07 10.55 -6.13
CA LYS A 323 -15.00 11.86 -5.46
C LYS A 323 -15.41 12.96 -6.43
N THR A 324 -16.05 14.00 -5.91
CA THR A 324 -16.48 15.18 -6.68
C THR A 324 -15.36 15.73 -7.56
N GLY A 325 -15.64 15.90 -8.85
CA GLY A 325 -14.71 16.42 -9.84
C GLY A 325 -13.74 15.41 -10.44
N LEU A 326 -13.67 14.18 -9.91
CA LEU A 326 -12.86 13.12 -10.52
C LEU A 326 -13.60 12.49 -11.70
N SER A 327 -12.81 12.13 -12.72
CA SER A 327 -13.27 11.34 -13.86
C SER A 327 -12.42 10.09 -14.01
N ASP A 328 -13.05 9.03 -14.46
CA ASP A 328 -12.44 7.75 -14.79
C ASP A 328 -13.00 7.29 -16.14
N GLY A 329 -12.22 6.59 -16.94
CA GLY A 329 -12.70 6.05 -18.20
C GLY A 329 -11.58 5.64 -19.15
N ALA A 330 -11.97 4.84 -20.13
CA ALA A 330 -11.06 4.36 -21.16
C ALA A 330 -11.77 4.27 -22.50
N VAL A 331 -10.97 4.37 -23.56
CA VAL A 331 -11.39 4.14 -24.94
C VAL A 331 -10.45 3.10 -25.56
N THR A 332 -11.02 2.05 -26.14
CA THR A 332 -10.30 0.98 -26.82
C THR A 332 -10.80 0.87 -28.25
N LEU A 333 -9.87 0.88 -29.20
CA LEU A 333 -10.14 0.77 -30.63
C LEU A 333 -9.25 -0.33 -31.23
N GLY A 334 -9.82 -1.21 -32.03
CA GLY A 334 -9.07 -2.29 -32.63
C GLY A 334 -9.95 -3.32 -33.33
N SER A 335 -9.50 -4.56 -33.38
CA SER A 335 -10.24 -5.70 -33.93
C SER A 335 -10.45 -6.74 -32.84
N LEU A 336 -11.63 -7.33 -32.77
CA LEU A 336 -11.97 -8.35 -31.77
C LEU A 336 -11.00 -9.54 -31.85
N ARG A 337 -10.43 -9.95 -30.73
CA ARG A 337 -9.54 -11.10 -30.62
C ARG A 337 -10.37 -12.38 -30.50
N ARG A 338 -10.33 -13.19 -31.54
CA ARG A 338 -11.06 -14.47 -31.64
C ARG A 338 -10.20 -15.64 -31.19
N ASN A 339 -10.82 -16.72 -30.80
CA ASN A 339 -10.17 -17.98 -30.47
C ASN A 339 -8.89 -17.80 -29.61
N TYR A 340 -8.96 -16.90 -28.64
CA TYR A 340 -7.84 -16.62 -27.72
C TYR A 340 -7.39 -17.90 -27.01
N GLY A 341 -6.08 -18.16 -27.00
CA GLY A 341 -5.52 -19.38 -26.44
C GLY A 341 -5.69 -20.64 -27.33
N ILE A 342 -6.29 -20.51 -28.50
CA ILE A 342 -6.51 -21.61 -29.46
C ILE A 342 -5.82 -21.33 -30.78
N ARG A 343 -5.96 -20.11 -31.33
CA ARG A 343 -5.38 -19.73 -32.63
C ARG A 343 -4.52 -18.49 -32.54
N ASN A 344 -3.42 -18.51 -33.27
CA ASN A 344 -2.52 -17.37 -33.39
C ASN A 344 -3.13 -16.31 -34.32
N PHE A 345 -3.04 -15.03 -33.95
CA PHE A 345 -3.39 -13.88 -34.81
C PHE A 345 -4.81 -13.92 -35.41
N ASP A 346 -5.76 -14.53 -34.71
CA ASP A 346 -7.15 -14.59 -35.19
C ASP A 346 -7.91 -13.34 -34.71
N TYR A 347 -7.95 -12.33 -35.57
CA TYR A 347 -8.63 -11.06 -35.29
C TYR A 347 -9.87 -10.93 -36.18
N GLY A 348 -10.96 -10.51 -35.58
CA GLY A 348 -12.25 -10.29 -36.20
C GLY A 348 -12.41 -8.88 -36.79
N PRO A 349 -13.66 -8.41 -36.93
CA PRO A 349 -13.92 -7.09 -37.43
C PRO A 349 -13.41 -5.98 -36.52
N ALA A 350 -13.29 -4.78 -37.13
CA ALA A 350 -12.98 -3.59 -36.37
C ALA A 350 -14.09 -3.28 -35.36
N ALA A 351 -13.69 -2.91 -34.16
CA ALA A 351 -14.57 -2.61 -33.06
C ALA A 351 -14.00 -1.49 -32.18
N GLY A 352 -14.88 -0.84 -31.44
CA GLY A 352 -14.53 0.17 -30.47
C GLY A 352 -15.39 0.05 -29.21
N SER A 353 -14.82 0.32 -28.06
CA SER A 353 -15.49 0.38 -26.78
C SER A 353 -14.99 1.59 -26.00
N GLY A 354 -15.90 2.29 -25.33
CA GLY A 354 -15.57 3.41 -24.46
C GLY A 354 -16.45 3.43 -23.23
N SER A 355 -15.83 3.65 -22.08
CA SER A 355 -16.49 3.85 -20.79
C SER A 355 -16.03 5.15 -20.16
N TYR A 356 -16.92 5.79 -19.42
CA TYR A 356 -16.63 7.03 -18.71
C TYR A 356 -17.44 7.13 -17.43
N ARG A 357 -16.81 7.54 -16.34
CA ARG A 357 -17.41 7.80 -15.04
C ARG A 357 -17.02 9.20 -14.58
N TYR A 358 -17.95 9.91 -13.94
CA TYR A 358 -17.70 11.24 -13.41
C TYR A 358 -18.39 11.45 -12.06
N GLY A 359 -17.62 11.82 -11.05
CA GLY A 359 -18.12 12.21 -9.73
C GLY A 359 -18.71 13.62 -9.77
N VAL A 360 -20.03 13.72 -9.86
CA VAL A 360 -20.74 15.00 -9.91
C VAL A 360 -20.77 15.64 -8.53
N THR A 361 -21.08 14.85 -7.52
CA THR A 361 -21.09 15.20 -6.11
C THR A 361 -20.57 13.99 -5.31
N ASP A 362 -20.30 14.17 -4.01
CA ASP A 362 -19.88 13.08 -3.13
C ASP A 362 -20.98 12.02 -2.85
N TRP A 363 -22.16 12.20 -3.41
CA TRP A 363 -23.26 11.24 -3.34
C TRP A 363 -23.76 10.78 -4.71
N LEU A 364 -23.25 11.33 -5.84
CA LEU A 364 -23.68 11.00 -7.21
C LEU A 364 -22.49 10.85 -8.14
N THR A 365 -22.35 9.67 -8.73
CA THR A 365 -21.48 9.38 -9.87
C THR A 365 -22.33 9.04 -11.09
N LEU A 366 -22.05 9.67 -12.23
CA LEU A 366 -22.64 9.33 -13.53
C LEU A 366 -21.71 8.42 -14.30
N GLU A 367 -22.30 7.50 -15.06
CA GLU A 367 -21.61 6.52 -15.89
C GLU A 367 -22.17 6.54 -17.32
N GLY A 368 -21.29 6.34 -18.29
CA GLY A 368 -21.65 6.21 -19.69
C GLY A 368 -20.84 5.13 -20.37
N HIS A 369 -21.43 4.40 -21.30
CA HIS A 369 -20.73 3.36 -22.06
C HIS A 369 -21.25 3.32 -23.49
N ALA A 370 -20.34 3.05 -24.44
CA ALA A 370 -20.68 2.88 -25.85
C ALA A 370 -19.80 1.80 -26.47
N GLU A 371 -20.40 1.00 -27.34
CA GLU A 371 -19.70 0.00 -28.16
C GLU A 371 -20.14 0.10 -29.63
N GLY A 372 -19.23 -0.19 -30.53
CA GLY A 372 -19.47 -0.19 -31.95
C GLY A 372 -18.62 -1.20 -32.70
N ALA A 373 -19.25 -1.86 -33.68
CA ALA A 373 -18.61 -2.71 -34.68
C ALA A 373 -19.48 -2.70 -35.94
N GLU A 374 -19.07 -3.43 -36.99
CA GLU A 374 -19.95 -3.63 -38.16
C GLU A 374 -21.26 -4.24 -37.69
N GLU A 375 -22.40 -3.62 -38.06
CA GLU A 375 -23.74 -4.02 -37.63
C GLU A 375 -23.99 -4.05 -36.10
N LEU A 376 -23.12 -3.45 -35.28
CA LEU A 376 -23.34 -3.29 -33.83
C LEU A 376 -23.21 -1.83 -33.45
N ALA A 377 -24.21 -1.30 -32.77
CA ALA A 377 -24.15 -0.06 -32.03
C ALA A 377 -24.83 -0.24 -30.67
N LEU A 378 -24.13 0.08 -29.61
CA LEU A 378 -24.63 0.05 -28.23
C LEU A 378 -24.30 1.37 -27.55
N GLY A 379 -25.27 1.89 -26.81
CA GLY A 379 -25.08 3.05 -25.92
C GLY A 379 -25.86 2.86 -24.65
N GLY A 380 -25.29 3.29 -23.56
CA GLY A 380 -25.92 3.17 -22.24
C GLY A 380 -25.45 4.25 -21.26
N ALA A 381 -26.27 4.46 -20.25
CA ALA A 381 -25.97 5.37 -19.14
C ALA A 381 -26.32 4.69 -17.80
N GLY A 382 -25.55 5.03 -16.78
CA GLY A 382 -25.74 4.54 -15.43
C GLY A 382 -25.49 5.61 -14.38
N THR A 383 -25.91 5.31 -13.17
CA THR A 383 -25.67 6.17 -12.00
C THR A 383 -25.36 5.33 -10.79
N VAL A 384 -24.48 5.86 -9.92
CA VAL A 384 -24.24 5.35 -8.57
C VAL A 384 -24.63 6.45 -7.60
N ILE A 385 -25.57 6.14 -6.69
CA ILE A 385 -26.19 7.10 -5.78
C ILE A 385 -26.03 6.63 -4.35
N LYS A 386 -25.39 7.46 -3.51
CA LYS A 386 -25.28 7.25 -2.07
C LYS A 386 -26.53 7.77 -1.35
N LEU A 387 -27.22 6.90 -0.64
CA LEU A 387 -28.43 7.22 0.13
C LEU A 387 -28.09 7.69 1.55
N GLY A 388 -27.23 8.70 1.68
CA GLY A 388 -26.74 9.15 2.98
C GLY A 388 -25.98 8.03 3.70
N ARG A 389 -26.46 7.59 4.86
CA ARG A 389 -25.90 6.47 5.62
C ARG A 389 -26.53 5.11 5.30
N PHE A 390 -27.51 5.06 4.41
CA PHE A 390 -28.28 3.85 4.10
C PHE A 390 -27.76 3.08 2.89
N GLY A 391 -26.49 3.24 2.55
CA GLY A 391 -25.86 2.48 1.49
C GLY A 391 -25.89 3.16 0.13
N VAL A 392 -25.73 2.36 -0.92
CA VAL A 392 -25.54 2.80 -2.29
C VAL A 392 -26.48 2.04 -3.21
N VAL A 393 -27.10 2.76 -4.14
CA VAL A 393 -27.87 2.21 -5.25
C VAL A 393 -27.09 2.46 -6.54
N ASN A 394 -26.96 1.44 -7.36
CA ASN A 394 -26.52 1.58 -8.76
C ASN A 394 -27.70 1.26 -9.69
N THR A 395 -27.77 1.96 -10.81
CA THR A 395 -28.76 1.67 -11.85
C THR A 395 -28.20 2.07 -13.21
N ALA A 396 -28.48 1.26 -14.22
CA ALA A 396 -28.03 1.52 -15.57
C ALA A 396 -29.04 0.99 -16.60
N TYR A 397 -29.09 1.67 -17.73
CA TYR A 397 -29.82 1.24 -18.90
C TYR A 397 -28.94 1.35 -20.14
N SER A 398 -28.96 0.32 -20.97
CA SER A 398 -28.30 0.33 -22.27
C SER A 398 -29.24 -0.18 -23.36
N GLN A 399 -29.09 0.40 -24.55
CA GLN A 399 -29.82 0.04 -25.76
C GLN A 399 -28.82 -0.36 -26.82
N SER A 400 -29.11 -1.46 -27.52
CA SER A 400 -28.26 -1.91 -28.61
C SER A 400 -29.06 -2.22 -29.87
N ARG A 401 -28.35 -2.14 -30.99
CA ARG A 401 -28.80 -2.66 -32.29
C ARG A 401 -27.69 -3.54 -32.83
N MET A 402 -28.00 -4.84 -33.05
CA MET A 402 -27.02 -5.79 -33.56
C MET A 402 -27.67 -6.63 -34.67
N ARG A 403 -27.07 -6.60 -35.86
CA ARG A 403 -27.56 -7.37 -37.06
C ARG A 403 -29.02 -7.14 -37.39
N GLY A 404 -29.55 -5.94 -37.16
CA GLY A 404 -30.93 -5.57 -37.38
C GLY A 404 -31.87 -5.70 -36.17
N ASP A 405 -31.52 -6.50 -35.18
CA ASP A 405 -32.28 -6.65 -33.95
C ASP A 405 -32.00 -5.51 -32.97
N ASN A 406 -33.01 -5.06 -32.24
CA ASN A 406 -32.91 -4.06 -31.19
C ASN A 406 -33.24 -4.71 -29.84
N GLY A 407 -32.48 -4.38 -28.82
CA GLY A 407 -32.76 -4.85 -27.49
C GLY A 407 -32.15 -3.93 -26.41
N GLY A 408 -32.80 -3.94 -25.27
CA GLY A 408 -32.37 -3.18 -24.10
C GLY A 408 -31.84 -4.09 -23.00
N GLN A 409 -31.00 -3.51 -22.13
CA GLN A 409 -30.58 -4.09 -20.87
C GLN A 409 -30.86 -3.07 -19.78
N ILE A 410 -31.49 -3.49 -18.69
CA ILE A 410 -31.55 -2.74 -17.43
C ILE A 410 -30.81 -3.49 -16.34
N SER A 411 -30.00 -2.77 -15.59
CA SER A 411 -29.28 -3.30 -14.42
C SER A 411 -29.54 -2.39 -13.23
N TRP A 412 -29.76 -2.97 -12.05
CA TRP A 412 -29.87 -2.22 -10.82
C TRP A 412 -29.39 -3.06 -9.64
N GLY A 413 -28.85 -2.40 -8.64
CA GLY A 413 -28.37 -3.04 -7.42
C GLY A 413 -28.43 -2.12 -6.22
N TYR A 414 -28.32 -2.71 -5.06
CA TYR A 414 -28.24 -2.01 -3.79
C TYR A 414 -27.21 -2.70 -2.91
N GLN A 415 -26.39 -1.91 -2.24
CA GLN A 415 -25.41 -2.40 -1.29
C GLN A 415 -25.45 -1.59 0.00
N TYR A 416 -25.46 -2.31 1.11
CA TYR A 416 -25.34 -1.74 2.45
C TYR A 416 -24.48 -2.65 3.31
N SER A 417 -23.49 -2.08 3.98
CA SER A 417 -22.56 -2.82 4.83
C SER A 417 -22.31 -2.07 6.13
N THR A 418 -22.34 -2.81 7.23
CA THR A 418 -21.96 -2.34 8.57
C THR A 418 -20.95 -3.32 9.18
N SER A 419 -20.47 -3.05 10.39
CA SER A 419 -19.65 -4.00 11.16
C SER A 419 -20.43 -5.28 11.55
N GLU A 420 -21.76 -5.22 11.62
CA GLU A 420 -22.62 -6.29 12.10
C GLU A 420 -23.26 -7.08 10.97
N PHE A 421 -23.64 -6.43 9.87
CA PHE A 421 -24.27 -7.11 8.75
C PHE A 421 -24.00 -6.41 7.41
N SER A 422 -24.06 -7.16 6.32
CA SER A 422 -24.06 -6.62 4.98
C SER A 422 -25.16 -7.23 4.12
N VAL A 423 -25.75 -6.41 3.25
CA VAL A 423 -26.75 -6.80 2.25
C VAL A 423 -26.29 -6.29 0.91
N ALA A 424 -26.29 -7.15 -0.11
CA ALA A 424 -26.09 -6.72 -1.48
C ALA A 424 -27.10 -7.43 -2.40
N THR A 425 -27.59 -6.67 -3.37
CA THR A 425 -28.45 -7.21 -4.43
C THR A 425 -27.98 -6.68 -5.77
N GLN A 426 -28.06 -7.50 -6.80
CA GLN A 426 -27.78 -7.13 -8.19
C GLN A 426 -28.76 -7.81 -9.13
N HIS A 427 -29.38 -7.03 -10.01
CA HIS A 427 -30.36 -7.50 -10.97
C HIS A 427 -29.99 -7.02 -12.36
N THR A 428 -30.08 -7.92 -13.33
CA THR A 428 -29.87 -7.57 -14.73
C THR A 428 -30.96 -8.27 -15.56
N ARG A 429 -31.66 -7.49 -16.38
CA ARG A 429 -32.66 -7.98 -17.34
C ARG A 429 -32.29 -7.53 -18.72
N ARG A 430 -32.40 -8.44 -19.69
CA ARG A 430 -32.08 -8.21 -21.09
C ARG A 430 -33.25 -8.61 -22.00
N ASP A 431 -33.40 -7.85 -23.05
CA ASP A 431 -34.28 -8.22 -24.15
C ASP A 431 -33.61 -9.26 -25.08
N ARG A 432 -34.36 -10.06 -25.79
CA ARG A 432 -33.82 -11.08 -26.69
C ARG A 432 -32.94 -10.50 -27.80
N GLY A 433 -33.23 -9.31 -28.29
CA GLY A 433 -32.44 -8.62 -29.31
C GLY A 433 -31.26 -7.80 -28.78
N PHE A 434 -30.99 -7.88 -27.48
CA PHE A 434 -29.81 -7.19 -26.91
C PHE A 434 -28.52 -7.82 -27.40
N GLY A 435 -27.55 -6.99 -27.83
CA GLY A 435 -26.24 -7.41 -28.28
C GLY A 435 -25.14 -6.46 -27.79
N ASN A 436 -23.95 -6.98 -27.58
CA ASN A 436 -22.73 -6.25 -27.23
C ASN A 436 -21.51 -6.88 -27.91
N LEU A 437 -20.34 -6.29 -27.72
CA LEU A 437 -19.09 -6.82 -28.31
C LEU A 437 -18.74 -8.22 -27.81
N ALA A 438 -19.07 -8.56 -26.58
CA ALA A 438 -18.78 -9.89 -26.01
C ALA A 438 -19.60 -10.98 -26.68
N LEU A 439 -20.75 -10.65 -27.27
CA LEU A 439 -21.62 -11.57 -27.97
C LEU A 439 -21.41 -11.57 -29.48
N TYR A 440 -20.79 -10.51 -30.00
CA TYR A 440 -20.74 -10.23 -31.43
C TYR A 440 -20.18 -11.38 -32.27
N ASP A 441 -19.16 -12.05 -31.77
CA ASP A 441 -18.47 -13.18 -32.47
C ASP A 441 -18.80 -14.55 -31.88
N GLN A 442 -19.76 -14.65 -30.98
CA GLN A 442 -20.17 -15.97 -30.46
C GLN A 442 -20.94 -16.75 -31.52
N PRO A 443 -20.72 -18.07 -31.62
CA PRO A 443 -21.47 -18.89 -32.53
C PRO A 443 -22.97 -18.82 -32.14
N THR A 444 -23.82 -18.57 -33.13
CA THR A 444 -25.25 -18.56 -32.93
C THR A 444 -25.69 -19.99 -32.60
N VAL A 445 -26.15 -20.20 -31.38
CA VAL A 445 -26.80 -21.46 -30.97
C VAL A 445 -28.26 -21.36 -31.38
N TYR A 446 -28.79 -22.40 -31.98
CA TYR A 446 -30.20 -22.47 -32.39
C TYR A 446 -30.97 -23.38 -31.43
N ASP A 447 -32.21 -23.01 -31.13
CA ASP A 447 -33.13 -23.85 -30.37
C ASP A 447 -33.72 -24.99 -31.26
N GLU A 448 -34.54 -25.87 -30.68
CA GLU A 448 -35.18 -26.98 -31.38
C GLU A 448 -36.10 -26.53 -32.53
N ASN A 449 -36.43 -25.25 -32.63
CA ASN A 449 -37.27 -24.62 -33.63
C ASN A 449 -36.46 -23.76 -34.63
N ASP A 450 -35.16 -23.98 -34.73
CA ASP A 450 -34.25 -23.24 -35.61
C ASP A 450 -34.19 -21.71 -35.33
N ARG A 451 -34.46 -21.29 -34.06
CA ARG A 451 -34.37 -19.90 -33.65
C ARG A 451 -33.03 -19.63 -32.99
N PRO A 452 -32.36 -18.52 -33.32
CA PRO A 452 -31.13 -18.16 -32.65
C PRO A 452 -31.38 -17.92 -31.16
N VAL A 453 -30.65 -18.62 -30.31
CA VAL A 453 -30.70 -18.44 -28.88
C VAL A 453 -29.51 -17.54 -28.48
N ALA A 454 -29.81 -16.45 -27.83
CA ALA A 454 -28.76 -15.63 -27.28
C ALA A 454 -27.95 -16.43 -26.22
N SER A 455 -26.63 -16.46 -26.35
CA SER A 455 -25.73 -17.23 -25.49
C SER A 455 -25.54 -16.64 -24.09
N PHE A 456 -26.37 -15.68 -23.69
CA PHE A 456 -26.33 -15.06 -22.36
C PHE A 456 -27.71 -15.07 -21.68
N SER A 457 -27.71 -14.82 -20.39
CA SER A 457 -28.89 -14.83 -19.55
C SER A 457 -29.86 -13.70 -19.88
N ARG A 458 -31.17 -14.02 -19.91
CA ARG A 458 -32.27 -13.07 -19.94
C ARG A 458 -32.38 -12.30 -18.63
N ASN A 459 -32.40 -13.05 -17.52
CA ASN A 459 -32.44 -12.48 -16.17
C ASN A 459 -31.28 -13.03 -15.36
N THR A 460 -30.66 -12.16 -14.60
CA THR A 460 -29.70 -12.55 -13.56
C THR A 460 -30.05 -11.80 -12.29
N ASP A 461 -30.37 -12.54 -11.25
CA ASP A 461 -30.73 -11.99 -9.95
C ASP A 461 -29.75 -12.56 -8.89
N GLN A 462 -29.17 -11.68 -8.10
CA GLN A 462 -28.24 -12.05 -7.03
C GLN A 462 -28.64 -11.34 -5.74
N TYR A 463 -28.69 -12.08 -4.64
CA TYR A 463 -28.90 -11.56 -3.30
C TYR A 463 -27.82 -12.15 -2.40
N SER A 464 -27.22 -11.33 -1.57
CA SER A 464 -26.32 -11.76 -0.51
C SER A 464 -26.63 -11.06 0.78
N LEU A 465 -26.50 -11.81 1.87
CA LEU A 465 -26.74 -11.34 3.23
C LEU A 465 -25.70 -12.00 4.13
N THR A 466 -25.00 -11.19 4.92
CA THR A 466 -24.09 -11.70 5.94
C THR A 466 -24.35 -11.03 7.28
N PHE A 467 -24.22 -11.80 8.36
CA PHE A 467 -24.32 -11.32 9.73
C PHE A 467 -23.07 -11.73 10.51
N ASN A 468 -22.50 -10.79 11.21
CA ASN A 468 -21.46 -11.00 12.20
C ASN A 468 -22.12 -11.12 13.59
N LEU A 469 -22.13 -12.32 14.13
CA LEU A 469 -22.71 -12.62 15.44
C LEU A 469 -21.65 -12.56 16.57
N GLY A 470 -20.55 -11.86 16.34
CA GLY A 470 -19.46 -11.72 17.29
C GLY A 470 -18.84 -13.09 17.67
N GLN A 471 -18.90 -13.43 18.96
CA GLN A 471 -18.34 -14.72 19.45
C GLN A 471 -19.01 -15.97 18.88
N TYR A 472 -20.19 -15.86 18.27
CA TYR A 472 -20.90 -16.98 17.65
C TYR A 472 -20.54 -17.16 16.18
N GLY A 473 -19.68 -16.28 15.63
CA GLY A 473 -19.17 -16.35 14.25
C GLY A 473 -20.02 -15.58 13.25
N ASN A 474 -19.85 -15.93 11.97
CA ASN A 474 -20.51 -15.26 10.86
C ASN A 474 -21.50 -16.20 10.18
N ILE A 475 -22.68 -15.71 9.84
CA ILE A 475 -23.67 -16.41 9.02
C ILE A 475 -23.77 -15.69 7.68
N GLY A 476 -23.77 -16.46 6.60
CA GLY A 476 -23.99 -15.96 5.23
C GLY A 476 -25.12 -16.70 4.56
N ALA A 477 -25.87 -15.97 3.74
CA ALA A 477 -26.85 -16.51 2.80
C ALA A 477 -26.67 -15.82 1.46
N ALA A 478 -26.64 -16.58 0.38
CA ALA A 478 -26.61 -16.05 -0.96
C ALA A 478 -27.58 -16.83 -1.85
N TRP A 479 -28.34 -16.12 -2.67
CA TRP A 479 -29.17 -16.71 -3.69
C TRP A 479 -28.81 -16.12 -5.05
N ILE A 480 -28.64 -16.98 -6.03
CA ILE A 480 -28.32 -16.63 -7.42
C ILE A 480 -29.32 -17.30 -8.32
N GLY A 481 -30.04 -16.53 -9.09
CA GLY A 481 -30.96 -17.00 -10.13
C GLY A 481 -30.49 -16.51 -11.50
N VAL A 482 -30.34 -17.43 -12.43
CA VAL A 482 -30.01 -17.16 -13.82
C VAL A 482 -31.06 -17.81 -14.70
N GLU A 483 -31.71 -17.02 -15.54
CA GLU A 483 -32.69 -17.50 -16.52
C GLU A 483 -32.16 -17.20 -17.92
N SER A 484 -32.05 -18.22 -18.74
CA SER A 484 -31.66 -18.10 -20.14
C SER A 484 -32.88 -17.83 -21.04
N PHE A 485 -32.64 -17.43 -22.29
CA PHE A 485 -33.74 -17.19 -23.26
C PHE A 485 -34.45 -18.45 -23.75
N ASP A 486 -33.85 -19.62 -23.57
CA ASP A 486 -34.44 -20.94 -23.80
C ASP A 486 -35.24 -21.45 -22.60
N SER A 487 -35.49 -20.59 -21.60
CA SER A 487 -36.22 -20.92 -20.36
C SER A 487 -35.51 -21.89 -19.43
N GLN A 488 -34.22 -22.20 -19.67
CA GLN A 488 -33.41 -22.88 -18.68
C GLN A 488 -33.16 -21.95 -17.49
N LYS A 489 -33.37 -22.47 -16.31
CA LYS A 489 -33.13 -21.75 -15.06
C LYS A 489 -32.06 -22.45 -14.26
N THR A 490 -31.20 -21.69 -13.63
CA THR A 490 -30.30 -22.14 -12.59
C THR A 490 -30.57 -21.31 -11.35
N GLU A 491 -30.98 -21.93 -10.28
CA GLU A 491 -31.26 -21.26 -9.01
C GLU A 491 -30.48 -21.93 -7.91
N LEU A 492 -29.50 -21.19 -7.35
CA LEU A 492 -28.61 -21.68 -6.33
C LEU A 492 -28.86 -20.93 -5.02
N LEU A 493 -29.11 -21.64 -3.97
CA LEU A 493 -29.13 -21.12 -2.60
C LEU A 493 -27.89 -21.62 -1.87
N ASN A 494 -27.08 -20.68 -1.34
CA ASN A 494 -25.93 -20.99 -0.50
C ASN A 494 -26.16 -20.45 0.90
N LEU A 495 -25.94 -21.30 1.91
CA LEU A 495 -25.97 -20.94 3.31
C LEU A 495 -24.58 -21.27 3.90
N SER A 496 -24.05 -20.42 4.73
CA SER A 496 -22.76 -20.64 5.38
C SER A 496 -22.76 -20.18 6.82
N TRP A 497 -21.99 -20.84 7.63
CA TRP A 497 -21.67 -20.43 8.98
C TRP A 497 -20.19 -20.72 9.25
N SER A 498 -19.50 -19.75 9.84
CA SER A 498 -18.11 -19.88 10.22
C SER A 498 -17.88 -19.35 11.63
N ARG A 499 -17.00 -19.98 12.38
CA ARG A 499 -16.64 -19.54 13.72
C ARG A 499 -15.19 -19.89 14.02
N ASN A 500 -14.49 -18.93 14.64
CA ASN A 500 -13.20 -19.21 15.26
C ASN A 500 -13.41 -19.96 16.57
N LEU A 501 -12.60 -21.00 16.77
CA LEU A 501 -12.63 -21.86 17.97
C LEU A 501 -11.50 -21.46 18.92
N TRP A 502 -10.65 -22.41 19.31
CA TRP A 502 -9.49 -22.13 20.14
C TRP A 502 -8.26 -21.74 19.30
N GLY A 503 -7.45 -20.83 19.79
CA GLY A 503 -6.29 -20.32 19.06
C GLY A 503 -6.73 -19.69 17.73
N ALA A 504 -6.08 -20.08 16.62
CA ALA A 504 -6.45 -19.69 15.27
C ALA A 504 -7.24 -20.78 14.51
N SER A 505 -7.77 -21.80 15.20
CA SER A 505 -8.60 -22.84 14.59
C SER A 505 -9.96 -22.32 14.22
N SER A 506 -10.54 -22.82 13.12
CA SER A 506 -11.85 -22.40 12.63
C SER A 506 -12.70 -23.59 12.19
N ILE A 507 -14.01 -23.44 12.35
CA ILE A 507 -15.00 -24.37 11.82
C ILE A 507 -15.85 -23.64 10.77
N TYR A 508 -16.13 -24.31 9.70
CA TYR A 508 -16.95 -23.81 8.60
C TYR A 508 -17.99 -24.85 8.21
N LEU A 509 -19.25 -24.43 8.17
CA LEU A 509 -20.39 -25.21 7.69
C LEU A 509 -20.97 -24.50 6.47
N ALA A 510 -21.10 -25.20 5.36
CA ALA A 510 -21.74 -24.69 4.16
C ALA A 510 -22.80 -25.65 3.67
N GLY A 511 -23.91 -25.10 3.17
CA GLY A 511 -24.93 -25.84 2.47
C GLY A 511 -25.28 -25.11 1.17
N SER A 512 -25.28 -25.81 0.07
CA SER A 512 -25.75 -25.27 -1.21
C SER A 512 -26.90 -26.15 -1.74
N ARG A 513 -27.87 -25.51 -2.36
CA ARG A 513 -29.01 -26.18 -2.97
C ARG A 513 -29.20 -25.68 -4.39
N ASP A 514 -29.20 -26.60 -5.32
CA ASP A 514 -29.75 -26.37 -6.65
C ASP A 514 -31.27 -26.54 -6.55
N GLN A 515 -32.02 -25.46 -6.73
CA GLN A 515 -33.47 -25.48 -6.56
C GLN A 515 -34.15 -26.24 -7.69
N GLN A 516 -33.56 -26.35 -8.87
CA GLN A 516 -34.10 -27.10 -10.02
C GLN A 516 -34.02 -28.61 -9.78
N ARG A 517 -32.89 -29.10 -9.28
CA ARG A 517 -32.68 -30.51 -8.94
C ARG A 517 -33.27 -30.89 -7.58
N GLY A 518 -33.43 -29.90 -6.71
CA GLY A 518 -33.92 -30.12 -5.34
C GLY A 518 -32.83 -30.63 -4.38
N ASP A 519 -31.65 -30.79 -4.85
CA ASP A 519 -30.54 -31.47 -4.14
C ASP A 519 -29.76 -30.55 -3.25
N TRP A 520 -29.29 -31.05 -2.11
CA TRP A 520 -28.41 -30.36 -1.18
C TRP A 520 -27.00 -30.89 -1.23
N THR A 521 -26.02 -30.01 -1.32
CA THR A 521 -24.63 -30.28 -0.96
C THR A 521 -24.35 -29.65 0.39
N VAL A 522 -23.86 -30.43 1.34
CA VAL A 522 -23.51 -29.94 2.69
C VAL A 522 -22.06 -30.30 2.99
N ALA A 523 -21.29 -29.30 3.44
CA ALA A 523 -19.90 -29.48 3.82
C ALA A 523 -19.65 -28.92 5.23
N LEU A 524 -18.95 -29.69 6.06
CA LEU A 524 -18.46 -29.27 7.37
C LEU A 524 -16.95 -29.42 7.37
N SER A 525 -16.23 -28.33 7.61
CA SER A 525 -14.77 -28.31 7.64
C SER A 525 -14.25 -27.75 8.97
N LEU A 526 -13.28 -28.44 9.55
CA LEU A 526 -12.50 -27.99 10.70
C LEU A 526 -11.07 -27.75 10.23
N GLN A 527 -10.56 -26.54 10.39
CA GLN A 527 -9.19 -26.17 10.11
C GLN A 527 -8.43 -25.87 11.40
N VAL A 528 -7.25 -26.45 11.55
CA VAL A 528 -6.39 -26.33 12.74
C VAL A 528 -4.99 -25.95 12.28
N PRO A 529 -4.48 -24.75 12.61
CA PRO A 529 -3.07 -24.45 12.46
C PRO A 529 -2.27 -25.21 13.52
N LEU A 530 -1.19 -25.87 13.08
CA LEU A 530 -0.32 -26.72 13.92
C LEU A 530 1.02 -26.06 14.24
N GLY A 531 1.21 -24.83 13.80
CA GLY A 531 2.41 -24.03 13.97
C GLY A 531 2.39 -22.78 13.09
N GLU A 532 3.53 -22.19 12.84
CA GLU A 532 3.63 -20.97 12.01
C GLU A 532 3.37 -21.26 10.52
N ARG A 533 3.65 -22.46 10.03
CA ARG A 533 3.57 -22.84 8.62
C ARG A 533 2.77 -24.11 8.35
N ASP A 534 2.37 -24.81 9.39
CA ASP A 534 1.66 -26.07 9.30
C ASP A 534 0.18 -25.89 9.57
N SER A 535 -0.66 -26.56 8.79
CA SER A 535 -2.09 -26.61 9.03
C SER A 535 -2.67 -27.98 8.65
N ALA A 536 -3.68 -28.42 9.39
CA ALA A 536 -4.47 -29.59 9.05
C ALA A 536 -5.95 -29.21 8.93
N ALA A 537 -6.65 -29.84 8.01
CA ALA A 537 -8.08 -29.68 7.86
C ALA A 537 -8.76 -31.05 7.68
N VAL A 538 -9.92 -31.17 8.32
CA VAL A 538 -10.83 -32.33 8.12
C VAL A 538 -12.13 -31.76 7.56
N THR A 539 -12.56 -32.30 6.43
CA THR A 539 -13.82 -31.90 5.77
C THR A 539 -14.71 -33.15 5.60
N PHE A 540 -15.94 -33.00 6.05
CA PHE A 540 -17.03 -33.95 5.75
C PHE A 540 -17.94 -33.26 4.74
N GLU A 541 -18.20 -33.92 3.62
CA GLU A 541 -19.04 -33.40 2.57
C GLU A 541 -20.05 -34.45 2.13
N ASN A 542 -21.24 -34.03 1.82
CA ASN A 542 -22.24 -34.88 1.20
C ASN A 542 -22.81 -34.17 -0.03
N THR A 543 -22.64 -34.81 -1.17
CA THR A 543 -23.15 -34.33 -2.47
C THR A 543 -24.10 -35.33 -3.06
N PRO A 544 -25.10 -34.93 -3.84
CA PRO A 544 -26.05 -35.83 -4.50
C PRO A 544 -25.36 -36.84 -5.43
N ASP A 545 -24.40 -36.37 -6.20
CA ASP A 545 -23.71 -37.16 -7.24
C ASP A 545 -22.62 -38.07 -6.66
N ALA A 546 -21.72 -37.53 -5.85
CA ALA A 546 -20.58 -38.28 -5.30
C ALA A 546 -20.87 -38.95 -3.93
N GLY A 547 -22.04 -38.68 -3.32
CA GLY A 547 -22.40 -39.18 -2.00
C GLY A 547 -21.62 -38.50 -0.87
N SER A 548 -21.38 -39.24 0.20
CA SER A 548 -20.60 -38.76 1.34
C SER A 548 -19.10 -38.89 1.09
N SER A 549 -18.34 -37.87 1.43
CA SER A 549 -16.88 -37.89 1.39
C SER A 549 -16.31 -37.38 2.71
N GLN A 550 -15.14 -37.89 3.05
CA GLN A 550 -14.33 -37.47 4.20
C GLN A 550 -12.95 -37.16 3.68
N ARG A 551 -12.52 -35.91 3.84
CA ARG A 551 -11.20 -35.44 3.36
C ARG A 551 -10.34 -34.99 4.53
N LEU A 552 -9.11 -35.46 4.54
CA LEU A 552 -8.04 -35.02 5.40
C LEU A 552 -6.99 -34.31 4.57
N ASN A 553 -6.66 -33.09 4.92
CA ASN A 553 -5.61 -32.30 4.30
C ASN A 553 -4.56 -31.91 5.34
N TYR A 554 -3.30 -31.99 4.95
CA TYR A 554 -2.19 -31.44 5.71
C TYR A 554 -1.33 -30.59 4.79
N ASN A 555 -0.98 -29.39 5.23
CA ASN A 555 -0.22 -28.42 4.45
C ASN A 555 0.93 -27.84 5.26
N HIS A 556 2.11 -27.79 4.65
CA HIS A 556 3.28 -27.04 5.11
C HIS A 556 3.60 -25.95 4.10
N SER A 557 3.45 -24.69 4.49
CA SER A 557 3.60 -23.55 3.59
C SER A 557 5.07 -23.25 3.29
N MET A 558 5.35 -22.80 2.07
CA MET A 558 6.67 -22.34 1.63
C MET A 558 7.13 -21.13 2.46
N PRO A 559 8.38 -21.12 2.99
CA PRO A 559 8.95 -19.91 3.60
C PRO A 559 9.09 -18.74 2.62
N SER A 560 9.06 -17.50 3.13
CA SER A 560 9.18 -16.29 2.28
C SER A 560 10.54 -16.21 1.55
N ASP A 561 11.59 -16.65 2.22
CA ASP A 561 12.98 -16.69 1.72
C ASP A 561 13.35 -17.98 0.96
N GLY A 562 12.35 -18.85 0.71
CA GLY A 562 12.53 -20.14 0.05
C GLY A 562 12.73 -21.29 1.02
N GLY A 563 12.77 -22.51 0.49
CA GLY A 563 12.85 -23.75 1.27
C GLY A 563 11.91 -24.81 0.69
N PHE A 564 11.34 -25.63 1.54
CA PHE A 564 10.41 -26.69 1.16
C PHE A 564 8.98 -26.36 1.54
N SER A 565 8.05 -26.84 0.73
CA SER A 565 6.62 -26.93 1.05
C SER A 565 6.10 -28.31 0.67
N TRP A 566 5.06 -28.75 1.34
CA TRP A 566 4.35 -29.98 0.95
C TRP A 566 2.87 -29.88 1.29
N ASN A 567 2.08 -30.55 0.49
CA ASN A 567 0.65 -30.71 0.70
C ASN A 567 0.31 -32.18 0.54
N MET A 568 -0.50 -32.71 1.44
CA MET A 568 -1.01 -34.08 1.38
C MET A 568 -2.52 -34.03 1.57
N ALA A 569 -3.25 -34.75 0.76
CA ALA A 569 -4.69 -34.90 0.89
C ALA A 569 -5.08 -36.37 0.66
N TRP A 570 -6.04 -36.80 1.43
CA TRP A 570 -6.71 -38.08 1.25
C TRP A 570 -8.20 -37.87 1.42
N ALA A 571 -8.99 -38.47 0.54
CA ALA A 571 -10.45 -38.43 0.64
C ALA A 571 -11.03 -39.82 0.39
N ASN A 572 -11.84 -40.26 1.33
CA ASN A 572 -12.70 -41.42 1.14
C ASN A 572 -14.02 -40.97 0.57
N GLN A 573 -14.51 -41.64 -0.47
CA GLN A 573 -15.73 -41.29 -1.18
C GLN A 573 -16.66 -42.50 -1.22
N SER A 574 -17.95 -42.30 -0.94
CA SER A 574 -18.88 -43.44 -0.82
C SER A 574 -19.30 -44.05 -2.17
N LYS A 575 -19.18 -43.28 -3.28
CA LYS A 575 -19.61 -43.69 -4.64
C LYS A 575 -18.45 -43.80 -5.63
N SER A 576 -17.23 -43.50 -5.25
CA SER A 576 -16.03 -43.64 -6.08
C SER A 576 -14.85 -44.14 -5.28
N SER A 577 -13.73 -44.40 -5.93
CA SER A 577 -12.49 -44.81 -5.29
C SER A 577 -11.94 -43.70 -4.40
N ASP A 578 -11.10 -44.05 -3.43
CA ASP A 578 -10.42 -43.11 -2.57
C ASP A 578 -9.49 -42.18 -3.41
N TYR A 579 -9.60 -40.87 -3.18
CA TYR A 579 -8.73 -39.90 -3.80
C TYR A 579 -7.50 -39.65 -2.94
N GLN A 580 -6.35 -39.55 -3.56
CA GLN A 580 -5.07 -39.27 -2.94
C GLN A 580 -4.36 -38.14 -3.68
N GLN A 581 -3.66 -37.29 -2.93
CA GLN A 581 -2.83 -36.23 -3.49
C GLN A 581 -1.60 -36.01 -2.60
N GLY A 582 -0.45 -35.87 -3.24
CA GLY A 582 0.78 -35.43 -2.59
C GLY A 582 1.53 -34.47 -3.49
N THR A 583 1.95 -33.34 -2.96
CA THR A 583 2.76 -32.35 -3.65
C THR A 583 3.97 -32.01 -2.80
N LEU A 584 5.14 -31.90 -3.41
CA LEU A 584 6.37 -31.40 -2.83
C LEU A 584 6.81 -30.19 -3.65
N GLY A 585 7.10 -29.08 -2.98
CA GLY A 585 7.66 -27.86 -3.57
C GLY A 585 9.01 -27.53 -2.96
N TRP A 586 9.88 -26.98 -3.76
CA TRP A 586 11.14 -26.40 -3.32
C TRP A 586 11.42 -25.12 -4.09
N ARG A 587 11.80 -24.10 -3.36
CA ARG A 587 12.12 -22.78 -3.92
C ARG A 587 13.42 -22.26 -3.32
N ASN A 588 14.23 -21.64 -4.14
CA ASN A 588 15.29 -20.74 -3.73
C ASN A 588 15.15 -19.38 -4.46
N ASN A 589 16.13 -18.52 -4.40
CA ASN A 589 16.04 -17.19 -5.05
C ASN A 589 16.01 -17.24 -6.58
N ASN A 590 16.37 -18.35 -7.20
CA ASN A 590 16.61 -18.47 -8.64
C ASN A 590 15.54 -19.26 -9.38
N ILE A 591 14.89 -20.22 -8.72
CA ILE A 591 13.96 -21.15 -9.33
C ILE A 591 12.99 -21.72 -8.29
N GLU A 592 11.80 -22.04 -8.72
CA GLU A 592 10.83 -22.83 -7.98
C GLU A 592 10.54 -24.15 -8.72
N LEU A 593 10.62 -25.24 -8.00
CA LEU A 593 10.34 -26.59 -8.46
C LEU A 593 9.19 -27.18 -7.65
N GLN A 594 8.23 -27.76 -8.33
CA GLN A 594 7.12 -28.46 -7.71
C GLN A 594 6.88 -29.78 -8.44
N GLY A 595 6.33 -30.75 -7.69
CA GLY A 595 5.94 -32.01 -8.31
C GLY A 595 5.14 -32.85 -7.33
N GLY A 596 4.42 -33.82 -7.89
CA GLY A 596 3.58 -34.67 -7.08
C GLY A 596 2.74 -35.63 -7.89
N GLY A 597 1.78 -36.22 -7.20
CA GLY A 597 0.78 -37.06 -7.81
C GLY A 597 -0.59 -36.83 -7.20
N TYR A 598 -1.62 -37.01 -7.97
CA TYR A 598 -2.99 -36.97 -7.53
C TYR A 598 -3.87 -37.93 -8.36
N GLY A 599 -4.95 -38.37 -7.77
CA GLY A 599 -5.93 -39.19 -8.46
C GLY A 599 -6.57 -40.26 -7.59
N GLU A 600 -7.28 -41.16 -8.23
CA GLU A 600 -7.86 -42.35 -7.65
C GLU A 600 -6.95 -43.57 -7.88
N ARG A 601 -7.18 -44.67 -7.18
CA ARG A 601 -6.31 -45.86 -7.13
C ARG A 601 -5.88 -46.39 -8.50
N ASP A 602 -6.80 -46.32 -9.48
CA ASP A 602 -6.61 -46.92 -10.80
C ASP A 602 -6.35 -45.86 -11.87
N MET A 603 -6.25 -44.57 -11.49
CA MET A 603 -6.03 -43.43 -12.42
C MET A 603 -5.25 -42.32 -11.69
N MET A 604 -3.94 -42.54 -11.56
CA MET A 604 -3.03 -41.54 -10.98
C MET A 604 -2.44 -40.63 -12.06
N THR A 605 -2.39 -39.33 -11.75
CA THR A 605 -1.66 -38.33 -12.53
C THR A 605 -0.43 -37.91 -11.75
N TRP A 606 0.72 -38.11 -12.35
CA TRP A 606 2.00 -37.60 -11.87
C TRP A 606 2.35 -36.34 -12.62
N TRP A 607 2.87 -35.35 -11.94
CA TRP A 607 3.22 -34.07 -12.55
C TRP A 607 4.49 -33.48 -11.97
N GLY A 608 5.14 -32.60 -12.74
CA GLY A 608 6.29 -31.82 -12.32
C GLY A 608 6.28 -30.46 -13.01
N GLU A 609 6.75 -29.45 -12.31
CA GLU A 609 6.76 -28.06 -12.74
C GLU A 609 8.06 -27.41 -12.33
N ALA A 610 8.62 -26.59 -13.24
CA ALA A 610 9.78 -25.77 -12.99
C ALA A 610 9.49 -24.35 -13.49
N MET A 611 9.51 -23.38 -12.60
CA MET A 611 9.21 -21.99 -12.94
C MET A 611 10.28 -21.03 -12.45
N GLY A 612 10.46 -19.94 -13.20
CA GLY A 612 11.42 -18.91 -12.86
C GLY A 612 11.47 -17.80 -13.89
N ALA A 613 12.50 -16.98 -13.76
CA ALA A 613 12.79 -15.88 -14.68
C ALA A 613 14.30 -15.80 -14.94
N ILE A 614 14.65 -15.37 -16.15
CA ILE A 614 16.00 -14.93 -16.51
C ILE A 614 15.92 -13.44 -16.81
N VAL A 615 16.69 -12.63 -16.09
CA VAL A 615 16.64 -11.17 -16.17
C VAL A 615 17.99 -10.65 -16.63
N LEU A 616 17.98 -9.82 -17.65
CA LEU A 616 19.14 -9.05 -18.12
C LEU A 616 18.92 -7.58 -17.72
N MET A 617 19.71 -7.08 -16.80
CA MET A 617 19.64 -5.72 -16.33
C MET A 617 21.01 -5.24 -15.88
N ASP A 618 21.36 -3.99 -16.18
CA ASP A 618 22.63 -3.35 -15.83
C ASP A 618 23.87 -4.10 -16.33
N GLY A 619 23.74 -4.79 -17.48
CA GLY A 619 24.81 -5.61 -18.08
C GLY A 619 25.03 -6.99 -17.43
N GLU A 620 24.28 -7.31 -16.37
CA GLU A 620 24.35 -8.56 -15.62
C GLU A 620 23.14 -9.47 -15.92
N LEU A 621 23.35 -10.77 -15.80
CA LEU A 621 22.33 -11.79 -16.00
C LEU A 621 21.93 -12.42 -14.64
N PHE A 622 20.67 -12.34 -14.30
CA PHE A 622 20.11 -12.89 -13.06
C PHE A 622 19.15 -14.03 -13.35
N ALA A 623 19.27 -15.12 -12.62
CA ALA A 623 18.20 -16.09 -12.47
C ALA A 623 17.36 -15.73 -11.25
N ALA A 624 16.04 -15.78 -11.38
CA ALA A 624 15.10 -15.40 -10.33
C ALA A 624 13.84 -16.26 -10.35
N ASN A 625 13.04 -16.17 -9.31
CA ASN A 625 11.68 -16.66 -9.32
C ASN A 625 10.84 -15.87 -10.33
N LYS A 626 9.72 -16.44 -10.78
CA LYS A 626 8.80 -15.81 -11.73
C LYS A 626 8.40 -14.39 -11.30
N ILE A 627 8.52 -13.44 -12.21
CA ILE A 627 8.27 -12.01 -11.99
C ILE A 627 6.94 -11.63 -12.61
N ASN A 628 5.93 -11.41 -11.77
CA ASN A 628 4.58 -11.09 -12.25
C ASN A 628 4.39 -9.61 -12.55
N ASP A 629 4.98 -8.71 -11.76
CA ASP A 629 4.80 -7.26 -11.89
C ASP A 629 6.17 -6.55 -11.93
N ALA A 630 6.56 -5.90 -10.86
CA ALA A 630 7.84 -5.21 -10.72
C ALA A 630 8.87 -6.07 -9.98
N PHE A 631 10.13 -5.70 -10.08
CA PHE A 631 11.21 -6.33 -9.32
C PHE A 631 12.31 -5.32 -8.97
N VAL A 632 13.17 -5.71 -8.04
CA VAL A 632 14.32 -4.92 -7.63
C VAL A 632 15.58 -5.78 -7.65
N VAL A 633 16.67 -5.24 -8.15
CA VAL A 633 18.00 -5.79 -7.96
C VAL A 633 18.67 -4.99 -6.84
N ILE A 634 19.01 -5.66 -5.75
CA ILE A 634 19.80 -5.07 -4.66
C ILE A 634 21.27 -5.26 -4.98
N SER A 635 22.04 -4.18 -4.88
CA SER A 635 23.50 -4.19 -4.99
C SER A 635 24.13 -3.84 -3.64
N THR A 636 25.08 -4.62 -3.21
CA THR A 636 25.91 -4.40 -2.01
C THR A 636 27.37 -4.17 -2.38
N ASP A 637 27.59 -3.56 -3.53
CA ASP A 637 28.93 -3.14 -4.01
C ASP A 637 29.97 -4.29 -3.96
N GLY A 638 29.56 -5.47 -4.44
CA GLY A 638 30.41 -6.66 -4.50
C GLY A 638 30.51 -7.48 -3.20
N HIS A 639 29.83 -7.10 -2.12
CA HIS A 639 29.85 -7.84 -0.85
C HIS A 639 28.84 -9.00 -0.91
N PRO A 640 29.28 -10.27 -0.76
CA PRO A 640 28.43 -11.43 -0.77
C PRO A 640 27.77 -11.68 0.60
N ASP A 641 26.79 -12.57 0.61
CA ASP A 641 26.12 -13.09 1.79
C ASP A 641 25.48 -12.04 2.72
N VAL A 642 25.24 -10.83 2.21
CA VAL A 642 24.56 -9.77 2.94
C VAL A 642 23.05 -10.07 2.97
N PRO A 643 22.44 -10.27 4.16
CA PRO A 643 21.01 -10.52 4.26
C PRO A 643 20.19 -9.29 3.85
N VAL A 644 19.13 -9.52 3.10
CA VAL A 644 18.21 -8.50 2.60
C VAL A 644 16.81 -8.76 3.10
N SER A 645 16.13 -7.69 3.50
CA SER A 645 14.71 -7.71 3.85
C SER A 645 13.92 -6.75 2.94
N TYR A 646 12.72 -7.19 2.56
CA TYR A 646 11.70 -6.43 1.87
C TYR A 646 10.48 -6.31 2.76
N GLU A 647 10.03 -5.09 3.09
CA GLU A 647 8.93 -4.84 4.03
C GLU A 647 9.08 -5.63 5.36
N ASN A 648 10.30 -5.64 5.93
CA ASN A 648 10.68 -6.37 7.13
C ASN A 648 10.63 -7.92 7.01
N GLN A 649 10.35 -8.48 5.84
CA GLN A 649 10.42 -9.91 5.57
C GLN A 649 11.78 -10.26 4.97
N PRO A 650 12.49 -11.28 5.47
CA PRO A 650 13.71 -11.74 4.83
C PRO A 650 13.39 -12.31 3.45
N VAL A 651 14.15 -11.87 2.42
CA VAL A 651 13.96 -12.30 1.03
C VAL A 651 15.17 -13.01 0.44
N GLY A 652 16.26 -13.11 1.19
CA GLY A 652 17.45 -13.83 0.80
C GLY A 652 18.73 -13.09 1.17
N LYS A 653 19.85 -13.49 0.53
CA LYS A 653 21.17 -12.91 0.68
C LYS A 653 21.78 -12.59 -0.67
N THR A 654 22.67 -11.61 -0.71
CA THR A 654 23.41 -11.29 -1.94
C THR A 654 24.32 -12.45 -2.36
N ASN A 655 24.44 -12.62 -3.68
CA ASN A 655 25.31 -13.62 -4.29
C ASN A 655 26.82 -13.22 -4.21
N ASN A 656 27.69 -14.04 -4.80
CA ASN A 656 29.15 -13.80 -4.80
C ASN A 656 29.56 -12.46 -5.43
N ASN A 657 28.72 -11.85 -6.26
CA ASN A 657 28.95 -10.55 -6.89
C ASN A 657 28.27 -9.41 -6.13
N GLY A 658 27.67 -9.68 -4.98
CA GLY A 658 26.99 -8.67 -4.17
C GLY A 658 25.58 -8.30 -4.66
N TYR A 659 24.92 -9.16 -5.46
CA TYR A 659 23.58 -8.91 -5.99
C TYR A 659 22.53 -9.85 -5.43
N LEU A 660 21.33 -9.33 -5.21
CA LEU A 660 20.12 -10.13 -4.96
C LEU A 660 18.95 -9.57 -5.76
N LEU A 661 18.29 -10.41 -6.55
CA LEU A 661 17.05 -10.02 -7.22
C LEU A 661 15.83 -10.39 -6.35
N VAL A 662 14.97 -9.41 -6.08
CA VAL A 662 13.70 -9.54 -5.36
C VAL A 662 12.57 -9.48 -6.37
N SER A 663 11.90 -10.61 -6.63
CA SER A 663 10.93 -10.79 -7.73
C SER A 663 9.48 -10.43 -7.37
N GLY A 664 9.13 -10.39 -6.10
CA GLY A 664 7.74 -10.20 -5.62
C GLY A 664 7.45 -8.76 -5.18
N VAL A 665 7.76 -7.77 -6.01
CA VAL A 665 7.58 -6.35 -5.68
C VAL A 665 6.26 -5.83 -6.23
N SER A 666 5.46 -5.17 -5.37
CA SER A 666 4.24 -4.47 -5.79
C SER A 666 4.59 -3.13 -6.43
N ALA A 667 4.08 -2.88 -7.64
CA ALA A 667 4.31 -1.63 -8.34
C ALA A 667 3.63 -0.45 -7.64
N TYR A 668 4.21 0.74 -7.78
CA TYR A 668 3.74 2.05 -7.30
C TYR A 668 3.62 2.22 -5.78
N TYR A 669 3.80 1.18 -4.99
CA TYR A 669 3.83 1.28 -3.53
C TYR A 669 5.26 1.51 -3.03
N PRO A 670 5.52 2.58 -2.27
CA PRO A 670 6.85 2.82 -1.70
C PRO A 670 7.14 1.77 -0.62
N ALA A 671 7.99 0.82 -0.98
CA ALA A 671 8.40 -0.30 -0.13
C ALA A 671 9.79 -0.09 0.48
N SER A 672 10.01 -0.63 1.67
CA SER A 672 11.29 -0.58 2.37
C SER A 672 12.17 -1.76 1.97
N TYR A 673 13.39 -1.44 1.50
CA TYR A 673 14.46 -2.39 1.23
C TYR A 673 15.57 -2.15 2.24
N ARG A 674 15.94 -3.18 2.99
CA ARG A 674 16.93 -3.09 4.06
C ARG A 674 17.98 -4.16 3.91
N ILE A 675 19.24 -3.80 4.21
CA ILE A 675 20.35 -4.73 4.33
C ILE A 675 20.75 -4.89 5.79
N ASP A 676 21.15 -6.11 6.17
CA ASP A 676 21.74 -6.39 7.48
C ASP A 676 23.26 -6.28 7.41
N THR A 677 23.81 -5.42 8.24
CA THR A 677 25.23 -5.09 8.25
C THR A 677 26.06 -5.96 9.18
N LEU A 678 25.45 -6.89 9.91
CA LEU A 678 26.11 -7.67 10.96
C LEU A 678 27.30 -8.49 10.44
N ASN A 679 27.22 -8.97 9.21
CA ASN A 679 28.25 -9.81 8.59
C ASN A 679 29.25 -9.03 7.72
N LEU A 680 29.13 -7.70 7.63
CA LEU A 680 30.03 -6.89 6.85
C LEU A 680 31.39 -6.74 7.56
N PRO A 681 32.49 -6.62 6.81
CA PRO A 681 33.80 -6.30 7.40
C PRO A 681 33.75 -5.03 8.25
N ALA A 682 34.51 -5.03 9.34
CA ALA A 682 34.50 -3.92 10.29
C ALA A 682 35.03 -2.58 9.71
N ASP A 683 35.70 -2.64 8.56
CA ASP A 683 36.23 -1.50 7.81
C ASP A 683 35.28 -1.03 6.69
N THR A 684 34.06 -1.55 6.66
CA THR A 684 33.03 -1.15 5.68
C THR A 684 32.16 -0.04 6.26
N ARG A 685 32.09 1.08 5.56
CA ARG A 685 31.23 2.22 5.90
C ARG A 685 30.05 2.28 4.95
N LEU A 686 28.85 2.35 5.51
CA LEU A 686 27.60 2.55 4.79
C LEU A 686 27.04 3.94 5.07
N LYS A 687 26.48 4.55 4.04
CA LYS A 687 25.73 5.81 4.17
C LYS A 687 24.32 5.57 4.67
N GLU A 688 23.71 4.48 4.20
CA GLU A 688 22.34 4.09 4.55
C GLU A 688 22.20 2.56 4.49
N THR A 689 21.35 2.01 5.33
CA THR A 689 21.05 0.56 5.40
C THR A 689 19.62 0.25 4.98
N GLU A 690 18.84 1.28 4.68
CA GLU A 690 17.46 1.20 4.28
C GLU A 690 17.13 2.22 3.20
N ARG A 691 16.43 1.78 2.16
CA ARG A 691 15.86 2.64 1.12
C ARG A 691 14.39 2.36 0.97
N ARG A 692 13.59 3.43 0.88
CA ARG A 692 12.16 3.34 0.63
C ARG A 692 11.85 3.95 -0.72
N ILE A 693 11.43 3.09 -1.68
CA ILE A 693 11.16 3.48 -3.05
C ILE A 693 9.96 2.74 -3.62
N ALA A 694 9.27 3.36 -4.57
CA ALA A 694 8.25 2.74 -5.41
C ALA A 694 8.85 2.38 -6.77
N ILE A 695 8.40 1.29 -7.38
CA ILE A 695 8.85 0.81 -8.68
C ILE A 695 7.70 0.89 -9.68
N ARG A 696 7.99 1.26 -10.93
CA ARG A 696 7.01 1.28 -12.02
C ARG A 696 6.57 -0.15 -12.37
N ARG A 697 5.30 -0.31 -12.70
CA ARG A 697 4.72 -1.58 -13.16
C ARG A 697 5.51 -2.15 -14.35
N HIS A 698 5.69 -3.47 -14.37
CA HIS A 698 6.37 -4.25 -15.41
C HIS A 698 7.81 -3.81 -15.65
N SER A 699 8.45 -3.16 -14.68
CA SER A 699 9.87 -2.75 -14.77
C SER A 699 10.70 -3.29 -13.61
N GLY A 700 12.00 -3.17 -13.73
CA GLY A 700 12.95 -3.43 -12.65
C GLY A 700 13.73 -2.17 -12.29
N TYR A 701 14.32 -2.14 -11.09
CA TYR A 701 15.19 -1.06 -10.65
C TYR A 701 16.36 -1.57 -9.83
N LEU A 702 17.53 -0.97 -10.01
CA LEU A 702 18.73 -1.25 -9.21
C LEU A 702 18.72 -0.38 -7.95
N VAL A 703 18.65 -1.01 -6.79
CA VAL A 703 18.80 -0.36 -5.49
C VAL A 703 20.22 -0.61 -5.01
N ASP A 704 21.02 0.40 -5.08
CA ASP A 704 22.43 0.33 -4.74
C ASP A 704 22.66 0.78 -3.30
N PHE A 705 23.38 -0.02 -2.52
CA PHE A 705 23.86 0.31 -1.19
C PHE A 705 25.39 0.48 -1.26
N PRO A 706 25.87 1.68 -1.61
CA PRO A 706 27.30 1.91 -1.81
C PRO A 706 28.07 1.69 -0.50
N MET A 707 29.12 0.88 -0.58
CA MET A 707 29.96 0.50 0.54
C MET A 707 31.35 1.07 0.32
N GLU A 708 31.76 1.98 1.19
CA GLU A 708 33.09 2.56 1.15
C GLU A 708 33.99 1.79 2.12
N GLN A 709 35.15 1.31 1.63
CA GLN A 709 36.15 0.75 2.51
C GLN A 709 36.87 1.88 3.22
N GLU A 710 36.84 1.85 4.55
CA GLU A 710 37.44 2.83 5.41
C GLU A 710 38.43 2.14 6.34
N ARG A 711 39.71 2.53 6.34
CA ARG A 711 40.66 1.96 7.28
C ARG A 711 40.29 2.37 8.70
N VAL A 712 39.98 1.40 9.52
CA VAL A 712 39.61 1.56 10.92
C VAL A 712 40.49 0.68 11.81
N ALA A 713 40.73 1.11 13.01
CA ALA A 713 41.44 0.31 14.01
C ALA A 713 41.10 0.73 15.44
N SER A 714 41.18 -0.21 16.35
CA SER A 714 41.32 0.06 17.78
C SER A 714 42.75 0.38 18.13
N VAL A 715 42.98 1.39 18.95
CA VAL A 715 44.33 1.81 19.39
C VAL A 715 44.34 1.84 20.90
N ILE A 716 45.28 1.15 21.51
CA ILE A 716 45.53 1.21 22.95
C ILE A 716 46.51 2.34 23.23
N LEU A 717 46.12 3.28 24.05
CA LEU A 717 46.93 4.47 24.39
C LEU A 717 47.34 4.44 25.86
N HIS A 718 48.65 4.43 26.11
CA HIS A 718 49.25 4.49 27.44
C HIS A 718 50.05 5.77 27.64
N ASP A 719 50.24 6.15 28.90
CA ASP A 719 51.15 7.21 29.28
C ASP A 719 52.64 6.75 29.28
N VAL A 720 53.54 7.61 29.64
CA VAL A 720 54.98 7.30 29.70
C VAL A 720 55.32 6.28 30.81
N HIS A 721 54.42 6.06 31.74
CA HIS A 721 54.57 5.08 32.85
C HIS A 721 53.93 3.72 32.56
N GLY A 722 53.37 3.58 31.35
CA GLY A 722 52.69 2.34 30.92
C GLY A 722 51.26 2.17 31.46
N GLN A 723 50.67 3.25 32.03
CA GLN A 723 49.27 3.21 32.46
C GLN A 723 48.35 3.62 31.32
N ALA A 724 47.16 2.99 31.23
CA ALA A 724 46.14 3.35 30.24
C ALA A 724 45.70 4.80 30.42
N LEU A 725 45.54 5.51 29.30
CA LEU A 725 45.05 6.88 29.37
C LEU A 725 43.60 6.92 29.89
N PRO A 726 43.24 7.98 30.65
CA PRO A 726 41.94 8.08 31.30
C PRO A 726 40.78 8.00 30.32
N VAL A 727 39.69 7.31 30.71
CA VAL A 727 38.42 7.27 29.98
C VAL A 727 37.90 8.70 29.78
N GLY A 728 37.40 8.98 28.59
CA GLY A 728 36.90 10.30 28.19
C GLY A 728 37.98 11.22 27.61
N SER A 729 39.27 10.80 27.58
CA SER A 729 40.32 11.55 26.86
C SER A 729 39.96 11.69 25.38
N GLN A 730 40.10 12.89 24.82
CA GLN A 730 39.78 13.18 23.40
C GLN A 730 41.03 12.96 22.55
N VAL A 731 40.90 12.12 21.54
CA VAL A 731 41.91 11.88 20.51
C VAL A 731 41.61 12.79 19.33
N ARG A 732 42.43 13.79 19.08
CA ARG A 732 42.29 14.74 17.97
C ARG A 732 43.25 14.37 16.85
N ARG A 733 42.76 14.56 15.61
CA ARG A 733 43.52 14.37 14.39
C ARG A 733 43.21 15.53 13.43
N VAL A 734 44.21 15.93 12.66
CA VAL A 734 44.10 17.06 11.73
C VAL A 734 43.02 16.71 10.65
N SER A 735 42.02 17.54 10.52
CA SER A 735 40.93 17.42 9.52
C SER A 735 40.15 16.10 9.57
N ARG A 736 40.09 15.47 10.75
CA ARG A 736 39.34 14.21 10.96
C ARG A 736 38.45 14.32 12.19
N LYS A 737 37.46 13.43 12.29
CA LYS A 737 36.58 13.33 13.45
C LYS A 737 37.39 12.96 14.70
N ASN A 738 37.10 13.62 15.82
CA ASN A 738 37.68 13.29 17.08
C ASN A 738 37.17 11.95 17.60
N ALA A 739 38.04 11.17 18.24
CA ALA A 739 37.64 9.95 18.95
C ALA A 739 37.78 10.15 20.44
N VAL A 740 37.21 9.23 21.22
CA VAL A 740 37.26 9.23 22.69
C VAL A 740 37.90 7.95 23.17
N VAL A 741 38.77 8.06 24.17
CA VAL A 741 39.38 6.92 24.83
C VAL A 741 38.37 6.28 25.78
N GLY A 742 38.14 4.99 25.61
CA GLY A 742 37.30 4.14 26.45
C GLY A 742 38.11 3.48 27.58
N TYR A 743 37.56 2.35 28.07
CA TYR A 743 38.24 1.56 29.09
C TYR A 743 39.57 1.00 28.56
N ASP A 744 40.50 0.72 29.45
CA ASP A 744 41.83 0.17 29.14
C ASP A 744 42.66 0.99 28.13
N GLY A 745 42.33 2.28 27.98
CA GLY A 745 43.05 3.16 27.05
C GLY A 745 42.68 2.93 25.57
N ILE A 746 41.59 2.20 25.27
CA ILE A 746 41.19 1.84 23.90
C ILE A 746 40.45 3.03 23.28
N ALA A 747 40.91 3.46 22.10
CA ALA A 747 40.19 4.41 21.25
C ALA A 747 39.90 3.79 19.89
N TRP A 748 38.69 4.00 19.39
CA TRP A 748 38.29 3.64 18.03
C TRP A 748 38.62 4.78 17.07
N LEU A 749 39.39 4.48 16.02
CA LEU A 749 39.82 5.46 15.03
C LEU A 749 39.35 5.05 13.62
N GLU A 750 38.72 5.98 12.94
CA GLU A 750 38.19 5.84 11.59
C GLU A 750 39.04 6.68 10.60
N ASN A 751 38.93 6.46 9.29
CA ASN A 751 39.64 7.22 8.25
C ASN A 751 41.18 7.26 8.48
N LEU A 752 41.81 6.10 8.65
CA LEU A 752 43.22 5.98 8.91
C LEU A 752 44.04 6.05 7.62
N SER A 753 45.11 6.82 7.67
CA SER A 753 46.21 6.84 6.71
C SER A 753 47.32 5.86 7.14
N ASP A 754 48.36 5.67 6.33
CA ASP A 754 49.50 4.82 6.73
C ASP A 754 50.18 5.37 8.01
N VAL A 755 50.23 6.68 8.15
CA VAL A 755 50.77 7.34 9.36
C VAL A 755 49.73 8.36 9.88
N ASN A 756 49.37 8.22 11.15
CA ASN A 756 48.33 9.03 11.78
C ASN A 756 48.90 9.70 13.06
N PRO A 757 49.20 10.99 13.03
CA PRO A 757 49.55 11.74 14.20
C PRO A 757 48.30 11.94 15.08
N LEU A 758 48.41 11.60 16.36
CA LEU A 758 47.37 11.70 17.36
C LEU A 758 47.74 12.73 18.40
N GLU A 759 46.89 13.67 18.69
CA GLU A 759 46.97 14.55 19.85
C GLU A 759 45.87 14.13 20.84
N VAL A 760 46.25 13.76 22.03
CA VAL A 760 45.30 13.32 23.07
C VAL A 760 45.22 14.38 24.15
N ILE A 761 43.98 14.73 24.51
CA ILE A 761 43.69 15.67 25.59
C ILE A 761 42.92 14.90 26.66
N SER A 762 43.51 14.73 27.81
CA SER A 762 42.89 14.09 28.95
C SER A 762 41.80 14.96 29.59
N PRO A 763 40.87 14.41 30.38
CA PRO A 763 39.84 15.17 31.07
C PRO A 763 40.35 16.24 32.02
N ASP A 764 41.57 16.06 32.57
CA ASP A 764 42.30 17.02 33.42
C ASP A 764 43.01 18.12 32.59
N GLY A 765 42.89 18.13 31.27
CA GLY A 765 43.46 19.12 30.35
C GLY A 765 44.92 18.86 29.93
N LYS A 766 45.54 17.78 30.35
CA LYS A 766 46.90 17.44 29.93
C LYS A 766 46.87 16.99 28.46
N ARG A 767 47.94 17.34 27.73
CA ARG A 767 48.07 17.03 26.32
C ARG A 767 49.29 16.13 26.08
N CYS A 768 49.11 15.13 25.24
CA CYS A 768 50.22 14.28 24.79
C CYS A 768 50.06 13.95 23.30
N LYS A 769 51.12 13.50 22.68
CA LYS A 769 51.17 13.12 21.26
C LYS A 769 51.62 11.68 21.11
N ALA A 770 50.97 10.99 20.17
CA ALA A 770 51.36 9.64 19.74
C ALA A 770 51.25 9.55 18.21
N THR A 771 51.92 8.59 17.61
CA THR A 771 51.83 8.34 16.17
C THR A 771 51.42 6.90 15.98
N LEU A 772 50.34 6.70 15.26
CA LEU A 772 49.86 5.38 14.83
C LEU A 772 50.34 5.13 13.42
N THR A 773 51.07 4.04 13.20
CA THR A 773 51.40 3.51 11.87
C THR A 773 50.54 2.29 11.61
N VAL A 774 49.78 2.33 10.53
CA VAL A 774 48.82 1.29 10.16
C VAL A 774 49.41 0.46 9.00
N GLY A 775 49.46 -0.84 9.19
CA GLY A 775 49.89 -1.79 8.15
C GLY A 775 48.77 -2.12 7.14
N ALA A 776 49.13 -2.88 6.13
CA ALA A 776 48.16 -3.45 5.21
C ALA A 776 47.27 -4.46 5.98
N ASN A 777 45.94 -4.43 5.69
CA ASN A 777 44.99 -5.34 6.30
C ASN A 777 44.25 -6.15 5.20
N PRO A 778 44.93 -7.12 4.57
CA PRO A 778 44.34 -7.88 3.45
C PRO A 778 43.17 -8.78 3.87
N GLU A 779 42.99 -9.06 5.15
CA GLU A 779 41.92 -9.89 5.68
C GLU A 779 40.69 -9.07 6.14
N HIS A 780 40.73 -7.73 6.02
CA HIS A 780 39.64 -6.82 6.41
C HIS A 780 39.10 -7.04 7.85
N LYS A 781 39.98 -7.58 8.72
CA LYS A 781 39.66 -7.80 10.13
C LYS A 781 39.97 -6.56 10.98
N LEU A 782 39.21 -6.41 12.05
CA LEU A 782 39.48 -5.37 13.03
C LEU A 782 40.90 -5.56 13.61
N GLN A 783 41.75 -4.55 13.41
CA GLN A 783 43.08 -4.54 13.95
C GLN A 783 43.14 -3.71 15.22
N THR A 784 43.89 -4.20 16.21
CA THR A 784 44.17 -3.47 17.43
C THR A 784 45.65 -3.18 17.50
N TYR A 785 46.03 -1.91 17.58
CA TYR A 785 47.40 -1.44 17.64
C TYR A 785 47.72 -0.97 19.07
N GLY A 786 48.93 -1.16 19.46
CA GLY A 786 49.48 -0.66 20.72
C GLY A 786 49.90 -1.75 21.71
N PRO A 787 50.17 -1.38 22.97
CA PRO A 787 50.00 -0.03 23.52
C PRO A 787 50.93 1.01 22.89
N LEU A 788 50.36 2.16 22.43
CA LEU A 788 51.14 3.31 21.99
C LEU A 788 51.38 4.26 23.14
N VAL A 789 52.67 4.63 23.35
CA VAL A 789 53.02 5.57 24.40
C VAL A 789 52.73 7.01 23.93
N CYS A 790 51.84 7.67 24.63
CA CYS A 790 51.52 9.08 24.44
C CYS A 790 52.54 9.94 25.25
N ARG A 791 53.33 10.73 24.57
CA ARG A 791 54.37 11.57 25.20
C ARG A 791 53.86 12.99 25.31
N GLU A 792 54.15 13.63 26.45
CA GLU A 792 53.84 15.05 26.62
C GLU A 792 54.61 15.84 25.56
N GLY A 793 53.87 16.64 24.78
CA GLY A 793 54.49 17.51 23.77
C GLY A 793 55.08 18.75 24.45
N LEU A 794 56.36 19.05 24.20
CA LEU A 794 56.97 20.34 24.49
C LEU A 794 56.29 21.46 23.70
#